data_4116d941dde60f1c011be9e601864c79
#
_entry.id   4116d941dde60f1c011be9e601864c79
#
_cell.length_a   1.000
_cell.length_b   1.000
_cell.length_c   1.000
_cell.angle_alpha   90.00
_cell.angle_beta   90.00
_cell.angle_gamma   90.00
#
_symmetry.space_group_name_H-M   'P 1'
#
loop_
_entity.id
_entity.type
_entity.pdbx_description
1 polymer ?
#
loop_
_entity_poly.entity_id
_entity_poly.type
_entity_poly.pdbx_seq_one_letter_code
_entity_poly.pdbx_strand_id
1 'polypeptide(L)'
;MKPIVFCTIAAKNYFACIRTLADSLRAQHPQADVAALVVDRDELPPLAADGVALQLHGPADFLPETRFRPMAFKYDVTELCTAVKPFYLSHLFRQGYRKVVYLDPDILVLRPLDIVLDALDQSNIVLTPHLVEPLPLDDKIPTEVNILQAGAYNLGFIGLAAGAETERMLAWWSRRLEDFCFNEVSKGLFVDQKWIDLVPGLFDGVQVLRHPGLNVAYWNLRERDITQQDGEFFAKGEPILFFHFSGYDTSHPTVISRHLSRYTLKEYPVVAPLFERYTKLLAANGHARYRRIPYGFATFDNGFPIEPAMRRQYAEALRQGRQFGDPFAAGGRRSFFQEITGVEPVELPMGVNIAGYFRAELGIGEAARGYVHAIQKLGYATSLYDFSDTAPSRKLDATFGEFSRDNPFGINLVCVNADQVEVFASRTTEDFFRDRYNIGLWAWELPDFPSEWVPCARRFDEIWTASHFIRASLEKSLETPVYTIPHVVEPGAVTPRSKSYFGLREDEFCFLYSFDFNSTFERKNPLAAVAAFKRAFRPEEPVCLVLKCINEHLAPESFARLTAAAQGSNIRILNGYLSREDKHALTQACDAYVSLHRSEGFGLTIAEAMYFGKPVIATGWSGNMDFMTPDNSFPVEVTPVAIRETTHVYRAGNIWAEPNVGHAARLMREVCDHPEAARARGEQAARDMREYHSIAAIGRVVEARLREIERCRRAKVIQRAMAARQEPASAPAAPPAVTTPDLPVAIQNGYQGGQGWQLALRSQPELVRQMLPLPGEAYVEDSKVGTLGRLSKRLLARLFRFYIFHQNKLNVHLQGRVMELTEDVHRLNEALAELRARLLHPDKH
;
A
#
# COMPACT_ATOMS: atom_id res chain seq x y z
N MET A 1 -26.74 33.43 18.50
CA MET A 1 -26.85 32.05 18.02
C MET A 1 -26.35 32.01 16.59
N LYS A 2 -25.50 31.04 16.26
CA LYS A 2 -25.02 30.80 14.91
C LYS A 2 -26.13 30.23 14.05
N PRO A 3 -26.37 30.70 12.80
CA PRO A 3 -27.56 30.30 12.08
C PRO A 3 -27.54 28.83 11.61
N ILE A 4 -26.51 28.40 10.89
CA ILE A 4 -26.49 27.11 10.19
C ILE A 4 -25.07 26.52 10.18
N VAL A 5 -24.98 25.20 10.32
CA VAL A 5 -23.78 24.44 10.03
C VAL A 5 -24.10 23.21 9.17
N PHE A 6 -23.35 23.02 8.11
CA PHE A 6 -23.28 21.77 7.40
C PHE A 6 -22.14 20.92 8.00
N CYS A 7 -22.37 19.63 8.20
CA CYS A 7 -21.37 18.80 8.83
C CYS A 7 -21.25 17.41 8.18
N THR A 8 -20.09 16.80 8.37
CA THR A 8 -19.79 15.45 7.90
C THR A 8 -18.91 14.68 8.89
N ILE A 9 -18.84 13.37 8.74
CA ILE A 9 -18.03 12.47 9.59
C ILE A 9 -17.29 11.47 8.70
N ALA A 10 -16.00 11.33 8.93
CA ALA A 10 -15.20 10.30 8.24
C ALA A 10 -13.93 9.92 9.02
N ALA A 11 -13.24 8.87 8.58
CA ALA A 11 -11.86 8.62 8.95
C ALA A 11 -10.88 9.40 8.03
N LYS A 12 -9.63 9.53 8.47
CA LYS A 12 -8.59 10.32 7.79
C LYS A 12 -8.31 9.93 6.34
N ASN A 13 -8.52 8.65 5.97
CA ASN A 13 -8.36 8.18 4.60
C ASN A 13 -9.44 8.73 3.63
N TYR A 14 -10.56 9.25 4.14
CA TYR A 14 -11.64 9.91 3.39
C TYR A 14 -11.51 11.44 3.36
N PHE A 15 -10.37 12.00 3.79
CA PHE A 15 -10.22 13.44 3.92
C PHE A 15 -10.37 14.22 2.60
N ALA A 16 -10.00 13.63 1.47
CA ALA A 16 -10.25 14.21 0.15
C ALA A 16 -11.77 14.36 -0.15
N CYS A 17 -12.59 13.40 0.30
CA CYS A 17 -14.04 13.46 0.19
C CYS A 17 -14.60 14.59 1.06
N ILE A 18 -14.15 14.71 2.32
CA ILE A 18 -14.51 15.83 3.21
C ILE A 18 -14.23 17.18 2.54
N ARG A 19 -13.04 17.37 1.96
CA ARG A 19 -12.68 18.61 1.26
C ARG A 19 -13.58 18.86 0.06
N THR A 20 -13.85 17.85 -0.74
CA THR A 20 -14.70 17.95 -1.94
C THR A 20 -16.13 18.35 -1.57
N LEU A 21 -16.70 17.75 -0.51
CA LEU A 21 -18.01 18.14 0.02
C LEU A 21 -17.98 19.59 0.54
N ALA A 22 -16.98 19.96 1.34
CA ALA A 22 -16.84 21.29 1.91
C ALA A 22 -16.73 22.37 0.84
N ASP A 23 -15.95 22.15 -0.21
CA ASP A 23 -15.81 23.07 -1.34
C ASP A 23 -17.15 23.24 -2.08
N SER A 24 -17.89 22.14 -2.30
CA SER A 24 -19.20 22.18 -2.95
C SER A 24 -20.26 22.91 -2.11
N LEU A 25 -20.25 22.69 -0.79
CA LEU A 25 -21.15 23.39 0.14
C LEU A 25 -20.90 24.89 0.15
N ARG A 26 -19.64 25.31 0.17
CA ARG A 26 -19.30 26.74 0.16
C ARG A 26 -19.64 27.45 -1.13
N ALA A 27 -19.51 26.76 -2.25
CA ALA A 27 -19.92 27.30 -3.54
C ALA A 27 -21.42 27.61 -3.54
N GLN A 28 -22.22 26.85 -2.81
CA GLN A 28 -23.69 27.01 -2.76
C GLN A 28 -24.17 27.79 -1.53
N HIS A 29 -23.46 27.73 -0.41
CA HIS A 29 -23.79 28.34 0.87
C HIS A 29 -22.61 29.11 1.48
N PRO A 30 -22.14 30.20 0.88
CA PRO A 30 -20.92 30.92 1.30
C PRO A 30 -20.98 31.50 2.70
N GLN A 31 -22.20 31.68 3.26
CA GLN A 31 -22.43 32.24 4.60
C GLN A 31 -22.60 31.16 5.70
N ALA A 32 -22.69 29.90 5.33
CA ALA A 32 -22.85 28.81 6.29
C ALA A 32 -21.50 28.29 6.77
N ASP A 33 -21.44 27.89 8.05
CA ASP A 33 -20.28 27.17 8.58
C ASP A 33 -20.25 25.72 8.03
N VAL A 34 -19.05 25.20 7.78
CA VAL A 34 -18.82 23.80 7.42
C VAL A 34 -17.90 23.15 8.45
N ALA A 35 -18.35 22.02 8.99
CA ALA A 35 -17.62 21.31 10.04
C ALA A 35 -17.43 19.82 9.70
N ALA A 36 -16.33 19.22 10.07
CA ALA A 36 -16.08 17.80 9.89
C ALA A 36 -15.52 17.16 11.14
N LEU A 37 -16.05 16.00 11.49
CA LEU A 37 -15.48 15.11 12.48
C LEU A 37 -14.57 14.09 11.79
N VAL A 38 -13.32 14.02 12.21
CA VAL A 38 -12.37 12.98 11.80
C VAL A 38 -12.18 12.03 12.98
N VAL A 39 -12.72 10.79 12.86
CA VAL A 39 -12.84 9.87 14.01
C VAL A 39 -11.50 9.33 14.52
N ASP A 40 -10.44 9.38 13.69
CA ASP A 40 -9.09 8.90 13.99
C ASP A 40 -8.03 9.99 13.72
N ARG A 41 -8.28 11.20 14.24
CA ARG A 41 -7.59 12.46 13.93
C ARG A 41 -6.11 12.53 14.36
N ASP A 42 -5.68 11.74 15.32
CA ASP A 42 -4.39 11.92 16.02
C ASP A 42 -3.12 11.96 15.13
N GLU A 43 -3.23 11.61 13.84
CA GLU A 43 -2.12 11.56 12.88
C GLU A 43 -2.36 12.37 11.59
N LEU A 44 -3.28 13.32 11.57
CA LEU A 44 -3.42 14.18 10.38
C LEU A 44 -2.20 15.09 10.25
N PRO A 45 -1.56 15.14 9.07
CA PRO A 45 -0.57 16.18 8.80
C PRO A 45 -1.19 17.55 9.08
N PRO A 46 -0.41 18.53 9.55
CA PRO A 46 -0.92 19.87 9.78
C PRO A 46 -1.65 20.36 8.52
N LEU A 47 -2.95 20.59 8.66
CA LEU A 47 -3.83 21.12 7.60
C LEU A 47 -3.63 22.63 7.45
N ALA A 48 -2.44 23.12 7.78
CA ALA A 48 -2.06 24.50 7.63
C ALA A 48 -1.92 24.82 6.15
N ALA A 49 -2.62 25.84 5.73
CA ALA A 49 -2.30 26.73 4.62
C ALA A 49 -3.10 26.63 3.31
N ASP A 50 -4.07 25.74 3.13
CA ASP A 50 -4.79 25.73 1.86
C ASP A 50 -6.09 26.59 1.83
N GLY A 51 -6.22 27.56 2.74
CA GLY A 51 -7.26 28.61 2.69
C GLY A 51 -8.71 28.14 2.93
N VAL A 52 -8.92 26.86 3.23
CA VAL A 52 -10.26 26.30 3.44
C VAL A 52 -10.67 26.48 4.90
N ALA A 53 -11.62 27.40 5.20
CA ALA A 53 -12.20 27.61 6.53
C ALA A 53 -13.12 26.44 6.90
N LEU A 54 -12.61 25.21 7.08
CA LEU A 54 -13.30 24.03 7.55
C LEU A 54 -13.01 23.84 9.04
N GLN A 55 -14.08 23.76 9.85
CA GLN A 55 -13.96 23.46 11.27
C GLN A 55 -13.70 21.95 11.43
N LEU A 56 -12.53 21.58 11.96
CA LEU A 56 -12.17 20.17 12.15
C LEU A 56 -12.27 19.80 13.63
N HIS A 57 -13.07 18.76 13.88
CA HIS A 57 -13.26 18.20 15.21
C HIS A 57 -12.66 16.79 15.31
N GLY A 58 -12.27 16.43 16.54
CA GLY A 58 -11.96 15.05 16.93
C GLY A 58 -12.97 14.54 17.95
N PRO A 59 -13.07 13.21 18.18
CA PRO A 59 -13.97 12.65 19.18
C PRO A 59 -13.75 13.21 20.60
N ALA A 60 -12.51 13.53 20.96
CA ALA A 60 -12.16 14.11 22.25
C ALA A 60 -12.84 15.46 22.54
N ASP A 61 -13.30 16.18 21.51
CA ASP A 61 -13.97 17.47 21.68
C ASP A 61 -15.36 17.34 22.35
N PHE A 62 -15.95 16.15 22.38
CA PHE A 62 -17.32 15.95 22.86
C PHE A 62 -17.61 14.59 23.54
N LEU A 63 -16.72 13.59 23.39
CA LEU A 63 -16.85 12.27 24.03
C LEU A 63 -15.65 12.01 24.93
N PRO A 64 -15.88 11.60 26.22
CA PRO A 64 -14.78 11.16 27.06
C PRO A 64 -14.11 9.92 26.45
N GLU A 65 -12.81 9.82 26.57
CA GLU A 65 -12.02 8.72 26.03
C GLU A 65 -12.48 7.35 26.56
N THR A 66 -12.88 7.27 27.83
CA THR A 66 -13.43 6.08 28.47
C THR A 66 -14.71 5.56 27.82
N ARG A 67 -15.43 6.40 27.09
CA ARG A 67 -16.62 6.02 26.33
C ARG A 67 -16.31 5.80 24.86
N PHE A 68 -15.45 6.65 24.29
CA PHE A 68 -15.09 6.59 22.88
C PHE A 68 -14.25 5.35 22.55
N ARG A 69 -13.19 5.03 23.33
CA ARG A 69 -12.30 3.91 23.00
C ARG A 69 -13.01 2.55 22.93
N PRO A 70 -13.93 2.19 23.84
CA PRO A 70 -14.74 0.98 23.67
C PRO A 70 -15.59 0.98 22.39
N MET A 71 -16.14 2.14 21.97
CA MET A 71 -16.87 2.25 20.70
C MET A 71 -15.93 2.07 19.50
N ALA A 72 -14.77 2.73 19.50
CA ALA A 72 -13.76 2.63 18.46
C ALA A 72 -13.21 1.19 18.28
N PHE A 73 -13.21 0.40 19.36
CA PHE A 73 -12.78 -1.00 19.30
C PHE A 73 -13.88 -1.92 18.77
N LYS A 74 -15.11 -1.83 19.30
CA LYS A 74 -16.20 -2.77 18.94
C LYS A 74 -16.77 -2.55 17.54
N TYR A 75 -16.59 -1.35 16.98
CA TYR A 75 -17.09 -0.96 15.67
C TYR A 75 -15.98 -0.93 14.61
N ASP A 76 -16.32 -1.34 13.40
CA ASP A 76 -15.46 -1.06 12.25
C ASP A 76 -15.50 0.44 11.87
N VAL A 77 -14.77 0.84 10.84
CA VAL A 77 -14.69 2.26 10.46
C VAL A 77 -16.05 2.84 10.07
N THR A 78 -16.90 2.10 9.38
CA THR A 78 -18.23 2.54 8.95
C THR A 78 -19.18 2.61 10.14
N GLU A 79 -19.20 1.55 10.94
CA GLU A 79 -20.00 1.48 12.16
C GLU A 79 -19.61 2.58 13.15
N LEU A 80 -18.31 2.87 13.31
CA LEU A 80 -17.85 3.94 14.20
C LEU A 80 -18.26 5.33 13.71
N CYS A 81 -18.04 5.63 12.41
CA CYS A 81 -18.41 6.93 11.84
C CYS A 81 -19.91 7.21 12.00
N THR A 82 -20.74 6.18 11.87
CA THR A 82 -22.20 6.30 12.05
C THR A 82 -22.60 6.29 13.53
N ALA A 83 -21.90 5.51 14.39
CA ALA A 83 -22.20 5.45 15.81
C ALA A 83 -22.01 6.78 16.55
N VAL A 84 -21.00 7.56 16.17
CA VAL A 84 -20.69 8.86 16.78
C VAL A 84 -21.56 10.00 16.28
N LYS A 85 -22.35 9.78 15.20
CA LYS A 85 -23.15 10.82 14.54
C LYS A 85 -24.06 11.60 15.52
N PRO A 86 -24.94 10.97 16.33
CA PRO A 86 -25.83 11.73 17.21
C PRO A 86 -25.07 12.48 18.31
N PHE A 87 -23.92 12.01 18.75
CA PHE A 87 -23.08 12.70 19.72
C PHE A 87 -22.47 13.96 19.13
N TYR A 88 -22.01 13.88 17.88
CA TYR A 88 -21.44 15.01 17.16
C TYR A 88 -22.49 16.06 16.81
N LEU A 89 -23.66 15.66 16.34
CA LEU A 89 -24.78 16.57 16.09
C LEU A 89 -25.20 17.30 17.37
N SER A 90 -25.30 16.59 18.50
CA SER A 90 -25.55 17.19 19.82
C SER A 90 -24.45 18.19 20.23
N HIS A 91 -23.20 17.91 19.89
CA HIS A 91 -22.08 18.83 20.15
C HIS A 91 -22.24 20.15 19.37
N LEU A 92 -22.61 20.09 18.10
CA LEU A 92 -22.83 21.27 17.27
C LEU A 92 -23.97 22.14 17.80
N PHE A 93 -25.09 21.54 18.24
CA PHE A 93 -26.14 22.31 18.92
C PHE A 93 -25.66 23.00 20.18
N ARG A 94 -24.81 22.35 21.01
CA ARG A 94 -24.19 22.97 22.19
C ARG A 94 -23.24 24.11 21.82
N GLN A 95 -22.69 24.14 20.61
CA GLN A 95 -21.93 25.28 20.09
C GLN A 95 -22.80 26.47 19.65
N GLY A 96 -24.14 26.34 19.74
CA GLY A 96 -25.09 27.39 19.51
C GLY A 96 -25.65 27.48 18.10
N TYR A 97 -25.48 26.45 17.28
CA TYR A 97 -26.14 26.38 15.95
C TYR A 97 -27.64 26.16 16.10
N ARG A 98 -28.44 26.83 15.21
CA ARG A 98 -29.88 26.66 15.15
C ARG A 98 -30.32 25.55 14.21
N LYS A 99 -29.61 25.38 13.10
CA LYS A 99 -29.83 24.32 12.13
C LYS A 99 -28.53 23.57 11.91
N VAL A 100 -28.60 22.26 11.94
CA VAL A 100 -27.49 21.35 11.67
C VAL A 100 -27.91 20.40 10.56
N VAL A 101 -27.16 20.41 9.45
CA VAL A 101 -27.42 19.54 8.30
C VAL A 101 -26.22 18.62 8.12
N TYR A 102 -26.44 17.33 8.31
CA TYR A 102 -25.44 16.31 8.08
C TYR A 102 -25.49 15.81 6.64
N LEU A 103 -24.33 15.63 6.04
CA LEU A 103 -24.12 15.05 4.72
C LEU A 103 -22.96 14.05 4.79
N ASP A 104 -23.11 12.86 4.18
CA ASP A 104 -22.01 11.89 4.07
C ASP A 104 -20.86 12.49 3.24
N PRO A 105 -19.60 12.12 3.52
CA PRO A 105 -18.42 12.74 2.89
C PRO A 105 -18.33 12.49 1.37
N ASP A 106 -19.02 11.47 0.85
CA ASP A 106 -19.09 11.13 -0.56
C ASP A 106 -20.30 11.76 -1.29
N ILE A 107 -20.82 12.88 -0.77
CA ILE A 107 -21.85 13.70 -1.40
C ILE A 107 -21.19 14.90 -2.12
N LEU A 108 -21.72 15.25 -3.28
CA LEU A 108 -21.44 16.49 -4.00
C LEU A 108 -22.71 17.36 -4.06
N VAL A 109 -22.64 18.55 -3.48
CA VAL A 109 -23.75 19.53 -3.54
C VAL A 109 -23.63 20.33 -4.83
N LEU A 110 -24.68 20.34 -5.61
CA LEU A 110 -24.74 20.93 -6.94
C LEU A 110 -25.50 22.25 -6.96
N ARG A 111 -26.46 22.42 -6.04
CA ARG A 111 -27.37 23.58 -5.94
C ARG A 111 -27.61 23.95 -4.47
N PRO A 112 -28.08 25.17 -4.17
CA PRO A 112 -28.49 25.56 -2.82
C PRO A 112 -29.51 24.60 -2.21
N LEU A 113 -29.38 24.32 -0.92
CA LEU A 113 -30.27 23.43 -0.15
C LEU A 113 -31.37 24.22 0.58
N ASP A 114 -31.86 25.31 -0.02
CA ASP A 114 -32.84 26.21 0.61
C ASP A 114 -34.15 25.47 0.98
N ILE A 115 -34.57 24.51 0.16
CA ILE A 115 -35.75 23.67 0.47
C ILE A 115 -35.58 22.87 1.77
N VAL A 116 -34.34 22.48 2.12
CA VAL A 116 -34.04 21.81 3.39
C VAL A 116 -34.07 22.81 4.53
N LEU A 117 -33.50 23.99 4.31
CA LEU A 117 -33.45 25.04 5.32
C LEU A 117 -34.84 25.60 5.63
N ASP A 118 -35.70 25.78 4.63
CA ASP A 118 -37.10 26.19 4.76
C ASP A 118 -37.94 25.13 5.50
N ALA A 119 -37.69 23.84 5.18
CA ALA A 119 -38.34 22.74 5.92
C ALA A 119 -37.97 22.74 7.39
N LEU A 120 -36.70 23.08 7.73
CA LEU A 120 -36.21 23.19 9.11
C LEU A 120 -36.74 24.44 9.86
N ASP A 121 -37.36 25.39 9.19
CA ASP A 121 -38.09 26.45 9.85
C ASP A 121 -39.51 26.02 10.33
N GLN A 122 -40.00 24.89 9.77
CA GLN A 122 -41.34 24.36 10.05
C GLN A 122 -41.29 23.02 10.81
N SER A 123 -40.12 22.34 10.84
CA SER A 123 -39.97 20.99 11.35
C SER A 123 -38.69 20.84 12.12
N ASN A 124 -38.70 19.95 13.12
CA ASN A 124 -37.54 19.67 13.95
C ASN A 124 -36.52 18.71 13.25
N ILE A 125 -37.06 17.77 12.48
CA ILE A 125 -36.29 16.67 11.86
C ILE A 125 -36.70 16.56 10.39
N VAL A 126 -35.75 16.66 9.48
CA VAL A 126 -35.92 16.52 8.04
C VAL A 126 -35.17 15.30 7.53
N LEU A 127 -35.90 14.40 6.86
CA LEU A 127 -35.39 13.16 6.31
C LEU A 127 -35.58 13.07 4.80
N THR A 128 -34.76 12.27 4.11
CA THR A 128 -35.01 11.90 2.69
C THR A 128 -35.20 10.39 2.59
N PRO A 129 -36.22 9.91 1.85
CA PRO A 129 -36.39 8.48 1.66
C PRO A 129 -35.37 7.94 0.64
N HIS A 130 -35.06 6.65 0.69
CA HIS A 130 -34.30 6.00 -0.37
C HIS A 130 -35.03 6.05 -1.70
N LEU A 131 -36.34 5.78 -1.68
CA LEU A 131 -37.21 5.71 -2.85
C LEU A 131 -38.39 6.61 -2.66
N VAL A 132 -38.85 7.23 -3.74
CA VAL A 132 -40.11 7.99 -3.80
C VAL A 132 -41.15 7.30 -4.68
N GLU A 133 -40.74 6.31 -5.47
CA GLU A 133 -41.58 5.41 -6.28
C GLU A 133 -41.16 3.96 -6.16
N PRO A 134 -42.06 3.00 -6.39
CA PRO A 134 -41.69 1.56 -6.34
C PRO A 134 -40.65 1.20 -7.40
N LEU A 135 -39.78 0.23 -7.04
CA LEU A 135 -38.82 -0.39 -7.97
C LEU A 135 -39.50 -1.50 -8.78
N PRO A 136 -38.99 -1.80 -9.99
CA PRO A 136 -39.42 -2.97 -10.73
C PRO A 136 -39.16 -4.26 -9.96
N LEU A 137 -40.10 -5.23 -10.02
CA LEU A 137 -39.93 -6.57 -9.49
C LEU A 137 -39.04 -7.38 -10.47
N ASP A 138 -37.76 -7.20 -10.37
CA ASP A 138 -36.73 -7.90 -11.16
C ASP A 138 -35.59 -8.36 -10.24
N ASP A 139 -34.67 -9.19 -10.75
CA ASP A 139 -33.58 -9.74 -9.96
C ASP A 139 -32.36 -8.80 -9.84
N LYS A 140 -32.52 -7.52 -10.22
CA LYS A 140 -31.42 -6.53 -10.21
C LYS A 140 -31.34 -5.79 -8.89
N ILE A 141 -30.11 -5.59 -8.41
CA ILE A 141 -29.81 -4.91 -7.14
C ILE A 141 -29.64 -3.39 -7.41
N PRO A 142 -30.23 -2.51 -6.54
CA PRO A 142 -31.02 -2.83 -5.36
C PRO A 142 -32.46 -3.22 -5.67
N THR A 143 -33.05 -4.04 -4.80
CA THR A 143 -34.48 -4.35 -4.74
C THR A 143 -35.12 -3.60 -3.56
N GLU A 144 -36.46 -3.56 -3.50
CA GLU A 144 -37.15 -3.00 -2.33
C GLU A 144 -36.86 -3.80 -1.04
N VAL A 145 -36.56 -5.12 -1.14
CA VAL A 145 -36.13 -5.94 -0.01
C VAL A 145 -34.79 -5.43 0.54
N ASN A 146 -33.85 -5.05 -0.33
CA ASN A 146 -32.60 -4.43 0.13
C ASN A 146 -32.84 -3.10 0.84
N ILE A 147 -33.81 -2.30 0.37
CA ILE A 147 -34.18 -1.04 1.04
C ILE A 147 -34.84 -1.33 2.39
N LEU A 148 -35.75 -2.30 2.49
CA LEU A 148 -36.35 -2.72 3.77
C LEU A 148 -35.28 -3.21 4.77
N GLN A 149 -34.25 -3.89 4.32
CA GLN A 149 -33.14 -4.34 5.14
C GLN A 149 -32.26 -3.15 5.59
N ALA A 150 -31.96 -2.20 4.71
CA ALA A 150 -31.11 -1.06 5.02
C ALA A 150 -31.83 0.06 5.80
N GLY A 151 -33.13 0.23 5.59
CA GLY A 151 -33.99 1.30 6.16
C GLY A 151 -34.66 2.13 5.08
N ALA A 152 -35.82 2.69 5.41
CA ALA A 152 -36.61 3.50 4.49
C ALA A 152 -35.98 4.86 4.16
N TYR A 153 -35.18 5.41 5.07
CA TYR A 153 -34.55 6.72 4.96
C TYR A 153 -33.02 6.54 4.81
N ASN A 154 -32.42 7.34 3.90
CA ASN A 154 -30.96 7.29 3.75
C ASN A 154 -30.30 8.33 4.65
N LEU A 155 -29.48 7.86 5.58
CA LEU A 155 -28.78 8.66 6.59
C LEU A 155 -27.45 9.25 6.11
N GLY A 156 -27.15 9.15 4.81
CA GLY A 156 -26.19 10.07 4.19
C GLY A 156 -26.65 11.52 4.26
N PHE A 157 -27.94 11.74 4.62
CA PHE A 157 -28.52 13.06 4.87
C PHE A 157 -29.46 13.02 6.08
N ILE A 158 -29.32 14.00 6.97
CA ILE A 158 -30.34 14.37 7.95
C ILE A 158 -30.23 15.86 8.28
N GLY A 159 -31.37 16.57 8.26
CA GLY A 159 -31.50 17.95 8.72
C GLY A 159 -32.16 18.02 10.09
N LEU A 160 -31.60 18.83 10.99
CA LEU A 160 -32.13 19.04 12.34
C LEU A 160 -32.21 20.52 12.69
N ALA A 161 -33.32 20.93 13.32
CA ALA A 161 -33.47 22.23 13.92
C ALA A 161 -33.38 22.15 15.46
N ALA A 162 -32.82 23.16 16.10
CA ALA A 162 -32.72 23.21 17.55
C ALA A 162 -34.13 23.22 18.21
N GLY A 163 -34.36 22.32 19.15
CA GLY A 163 -35.61 22.19 19.89
C GLY A 163 -35.64 20.95 20.77
N ALA A 164 -36.63 20.90 21.67
CA ALA A 164 -36.76 19.83 22.64
C ALA A 164 -36.92 18.43 21.99
N GLU A 165 -37.66 18.34 20.88
CA GLU A 165 -37.84 17.08 20.15
C GLU A 165 -36.53 16.59 19.53
N THR A 166 -35.73 17.48 18.95
CA THR A 166 -34.40 17.15 18.43
C THR A 166 -33.49 16.66 19.55
N GLU A 167 -33.47 17.33 20.70
CA GLU A 167 -32.68 16.89 21.85
C GLU A 167 -33.10 15.51 22.36
N ARG A 168 -34.42 15.28 22.44
CA ARG A 168 -35.03 14.01 22.85
C ARG A 168 -34.62 12.88 21.87
N MET A 169 -34.73 13.14 20.58
CA MET A 169 -34.33 12.20 19.53
C MET A 169 -32.84 11.89 19.57
N LEU A 170 -31.97 12.91 19.61
CA LEU A 170 -30.53 12.71 19.67
C LEU A 170 -30.09 11.95 20.93
N ALA A 171 -30.73 12.21 22.08
CA ALA A 171 -30.46 11.48 23.32
C ALA A 171 -30.92 10.01 23.24
N TRP A 172 -32.04 9.73 22.61
CA TRP A 172 -32.52 8.37 22.34
C TRP A 172 -31.57 7.65 21.37
N TRP A 173 -31.24 8.29 20.24
CA TRP A 173 -30.40 7.72 19.18
C TRP A 173 -28.97 7.44 19.65
N SER A 174 -28.36 8.35 20.42
CA SER A 174 -27.05 8.16 21.05
C SER A 174 -26.98 6.89 21.87
N ARG A 175 -27.99 6.66 22.72
CA ARG A 175 -28.04 5.45 23.57
C ARG A 175 -28.20 4.16 22.76
N ARG A 176 -28.87 4.20 21.62
CA ARG A 176 -28.99 3.04 20.74
C ARG A 176 -27.69 2.76 19.99
N LEU A 177 -27.06 3.80 19.45
CA LEU A 177 -25.86 3.63 18.65
C LEU A 177 -24.61 3.36 19.49
N GLU A 178 -24.63 3.70 20.77
CA GLU A 178 -23.54 3.31 21.66
C GLU A 178 -23.34 1.80 21.69
N ASP A 179 -24.42 1.01 21.66
CA ASP A 179 -24.35 -0.45 21.83
C ASP A 179 -24.81 -1.26 20.62
N PHE A 180 -25.53 -0.67 19.67
CA PHE A 180 -26.21 -1.41 18.60
C PHE A 180 -26.02 -0.79 17.21
N CYS A 181 -24.88 -0.15 16.94
CA CYS A 181 -24.54 0.42 15.63
C CYS A 181 -23.81 -0.60 14.74
N PHE A 182 -24.33 -1.82 14.63
CA PHE A 182 -23.72 -2.88 13.84
C PHE A 182 -24.33 -2.96 12.45
N ASN A 183 -23.53 -3.37 11.48
CA ASN A 183 -24.00 -3.80 10.17
C ASN A 183 -24.32 -5.31 10.21
N GLU A 184 -25.46 -5.64 10.83
CA GLU A 184 -25.93 -7.03 11.03
C GLU A 184 -27.39 -7.15 10.56
N VAL A 185 -27.59 -7.15 9.24
CA VAL A 185 -28.91 -7.17 8.60
C VAL A 185 -29.78 -8.35 9.08
N SER A 186 -29.17 -9.51 9.31
CA SER A 186 -29.89 -10.70 9.83
C SER A 186 -30.47 -10.49 11.24
N LYS A 187 -29.96 -9.52 11.99
CA LYS A 187 -30.46 -9.13 13.33
C LYS A 187 -31.36 -7.87 13.27
N GLY A 188 -31.69 -7.39 12.08
CA GLY A 188 -32.49 -6.18 11.89
C GLY A 188 -31.71 -4.88 12.17
N LEU A 189 -30.39 -4.92 12.12
CA LEU A 189 -29.49 -3.79 12.36
C LEU A 189 -28.79 -3.40 11.05
N PHE A 190 -28.81 -2.10 10.73
CA PHE A 190 -28.00 -1.53 9.64
C PHE A 190 -27.50 -0.17 10.11
N VAL A 191 -26.39 -0.19 10.81
CA VAL A 191 -25.67 0.95 11.42
C VAL A 191 -26.62 1.93 12.12
N ASP A 192 -26.50 3.22 11.87
CA ASP A 192 -27.35 4.30 12.41
C ASP A 192 -28.71 4.38 11.71
N GLN A 193 -28.76 4.00 10.44
CA GLN A 193 -29.84 4.25 9.51
C GLN A 193 -31.13 3.49 9.84
N LYS A 194 -31.02 2.19 10.18
CA LYS A 194 -32.19 1.37 10.47
C LYS A 194 -33.00 1.84 11.69
N TRP A 195 -32.34 2.49 12.64
CA TRP A 195 -33.00 3.08 13.81
C TRP A 195 -33.92 4.23 13.45
N ILE A 196 -33.61 4.98 12.36
CA ILE A 196 -34.40 6.15 11.94
C ILE A 196 -35.76 5.78 11.36
N ASP A 197 -35.97 4.52 10.94
CA ASP A 197 -37.30 4.03 10.55
C ASP A 197 -38.33 4.21 11.67
N LEU A 198 -37.90 4.22 12.93
CA LEU A 198 -38.77 4.43 14.08
C LEU A 198 -39.06 5.92 14.38
N VAL A 199 -38.26 6.83 13.86
CA VAL A 199 -38.31 8.26 14.21
C VAL A 199 -39.69 8.91 13.89
N PRO A 200 -40.32 8.68 12.73
CA PRO A 200 -41.62 9.26 12.45
C PRO A 200 -42.75 8.79 13.38
N GLY A 201 -42.57 7.61 14.04
CA GLY A 201 -43.56 7.10 14.99
C GLY A 201 -43.25 7.47 16.45
N LEU A 202 -42.04 7.93 16.77
CA LEU A 202 -41.59 8.20 18.14
C LEU A 202 -41.48 9.70 18.47
N PHE A 203 -41.30 10.54 17.44
CA PHE A 203 -40.99 11.96 17.62
C PHE A 203 -41.90 12.86 16.76
N ASP A 204 -42.24 14.03 17.28
CA ASP A 204 -43.04 15.03 16.59
C ASP A 204 -42.14 15.93 15.72
N GLY A 205 -42.74 16.64 14.76
CA GLY A 205 -42.07 17.59 13.90
C GLY A 205 -41.09 16.93 12.91
N VAL A 206 -41.42 15.72 12.43
CA VAL A 206 -40.66 15.00 11.41
C VAL A 206 -41.27 15.29 10.04
N GLN A 207 -40.44 15.79 9.13
CA GLN A 207 -40.82 16.02 7.73
C GLN A 207 -39.98 15.16 6.80
N VAL A 208 -40.62 14.43 5.89
CA VAL A 208 -39.99 13.62 4.85
C VAL A 208 -40.04 14.36 3.53
N LEU A 209 -38.90 14.84 3.04
CA LEU A 209 -38.79 15.53 1.75
C LEU A 209 -38.67 14.52 0.61
N ARG A 210 -39.68 14.55 -0.29
CA ARG A 210 -39.75 13.69 -1.48
C ARG A 210 -39.30 14.39 -2.76
N HIS A 211 -38.56 15.49 -2.66
CA HIS A 211 -38.09 16.24 -3.82
C HIS A 211 -37.13 15.37 -4.65
N PRO A 212 -37.35 15.20 -5.98
CA PRO A 212 -36.58 14.25 -6.80
C PRO A 212 -35.08 14.58 -6.92
N GLY A 213 -34.72 15.85 -6.75
CA GLY A 213 -33.33 16.32 -6.78
C GLY A 213 -32.54 16.12 -5.46
N LEU A 214 -33.19 15.65 -4.38
CA LEU A 214 -32.52 15.38 -3.12
C LEU A 214 -32.02 13.93 -3.03
N ASN A 215 -30.80 13.74 -2.53
CA ASN A 215 -30.20 12.45 -2.24
C ASN A 215 -30.24 11.48 -3.43
N VAL A 216 -29.92 12.01 -4.62
CA VAL A 216 -29.82 11.20 -5.83
C VAL A 216 -28.60 10.29 -5.74
N ALA A 217 -28.79 8.99 -5.94
CA ALA A 217 -27.75 8.00 -5.79
C ALA A 217 -28.07 6.72 -6.59
N TYR A 218 -27.15 5.75 -6.59
CA TYR A 218 -27.28 4.50 -7.33
C TYR A 218 -28.61 3.76 -7.06
N TRP A 219 -29.17 3.88 -5.85
CA TRP A 219 -30.39 3.14 -5.48
C TRP A 219 -31.68 3.71 -6.07
N ASN A 220 -31.68 4.99 -6.47
CA ASN A 220 -32.88 5.67 -7.00
C ASN A 220 -32.72 6.23 -8.41
N LEU A 221 -31.62 6.00 -9.10
CA LEU A 221 -31.41 6.45 -10.48
C LEU A 221 -32.53 6.01 -11.42
N ARG A 222 -33.10 4.81 -11.20
CA ARG A 222 -34.17 4.27 -12.03
C ARG A 222 -35.46 5.11 -11.98
N GLU A 223 -35.85 5.56 -10.80
CA GLU A 223 -37.07 6.31 -10.58
C GLU A 223 -36.91 7.82 -10.83
N ARG A 224 -35.65 8.32 -10.86
CA ARG A 224 -35.35 9.75 -10.93
C ARG A 224 -35.35 10.32 -12.35
N ASP A 225 -35.35 9.49 -13.38
CA ASP A 225 -35.31 9.89 -14.78
C ASP A 225 -34.34 11.05 -15.05
N ILE A 226 -33.02 10.74 -14.88
CA ILE A 226 -32.00 11.78 -14.91
C ILE A 226 -31.79 12.29 -16.33
N THR A 227 -31.81 13.62 -16.47
CA THR A 227 -31.52 14.32 -17.72
C THR A 227 -30.42 15.36 -17.51
N GLN A 228 -29.75 15.74 -18.61
CA GLN A 228 -28.73 16.79 -18.61
C GLN A 228 -29.12 17.87 -19.65
N GLN A 229 -29.09 19.13 -19.25
CA GLN A 229 -29.34 20.28 -20.11
C GLN A 229 -28.31 21.38 -19.76
N ASP A 230 -27.62 21.90 -20.76
CA ASP A 230 -26.62 22.98 -20.60
C ASP A 230 -25.55 22.68 -19.53
N GLY A 231 -25.17 21.40 -19.37
CA GLY A 231 -24.20 20.96 -18.38
C GLY A 231 -24.74 20.71 -16.97
N GLU A 232 -26.02 21.07 -16.73
CA GLU A 232 -26.75 20.91 -15.47
C GLU A 232 -27.55 19.61 -15.44
N PHE A 233 -27.76 19.04 -14.26
CA PHE A 233 -28.43 17.74 -14.08
C PHE A 233 -29.82 17.95 -13.44
N PHE A 234 -30.78 17.21 -13.94
CA PHE A 234 -32.18 17.24 -13.51
C PHE A 234 -32.65 15.82 -13.19
N ALA A 235 -33.51 15.71 -12.19
CA ALA A 235 -34.22 14.49 -11.81
C ALA A 235 -35.75 14.77 -11.97
N LYS A 236 -36.43 14.05 -12.88
CA LYS A 236 -37.84 14.29 -13.19
C LYS A 236 -38.16 15.77 -13.54
N GLY A 237 -37.25 16.44 -14.23
CA GLY A 237 -37.37 17.85 -14.58
C GLY A 237 -37.02 18.85 -13.49
N GLU A 238 -36.80 18.41 -12.25
CA GLU A 238 -36.35 19.26 -11.15
C GLU A 238 -34.79 19.21 -11.02
N PRO A 239 -34.12 20.33 -10.69
CA PRO A 239 -32.70 20.37 -10.53
C PRO A 239 -32.19 19.35 -9.48
N ILE A 240 -31.11 18.66 -9.76
CA ILE A 240 -30.42 17.83 -8.74
C ILE A 240 -29.72 18.77 -7.76
N LEU A 241 -30.11 18.71 -6.49
CA LEU A 241 -29.54 19.53 -5.43
C LEU A 241 -28.26 18.94 -4.89
N PHE A 242 -28.24 17.62 -4.65
CA PHE A 242 -27.00 16.89 -4.34
C PHE A 242 -27.05 15.44 -4.81
N PHE A 243 -25.86 14.93 -5.17
CA PHE A 243 -25.65 13.55 -5.60
C PHE A 243 -24.75 12.82 -4.60
N HIS A 244 -25.15 11.61 -4.20
CA HIS A 244 -24.47 10.76 -3.24
C HIS A 244 -23.75 9.62 -3.97
N PHE A 245 -22.41 9.66 -4.02
CA PHE A 245 -21.56 8.71 -4.74
C PHE A 245 -21.30 7.41 -3.94
N SER A 246 -22.29 6.97 -3.19
CA SER A 246 -22.16 5.80 -2.30
C SER A 246 -21.65 4.56 -3.04
N GLY A 247 -20.54 4.00 -2.55
CA GLY A 247 -19.92 2.83 -3.13
C GLY A 247 -19.16 3.05 -4.44
N TYR A 248 -18.97 4.30 -4.89
CA TYR A 248 -18.12 4.61 -6.03
C TYR A 248 -16.63 4.45 -5.69
N ASP A 249 -15.88 3.81 -6.58
CA ASP A 249 -14.43 3.66 -6.47
C ASP A 249 -13.74 4.23 -7.72
N THR A 250 -12.89 5.23 -7.52
CA THR A 250 -12.13 5.89 -8.60
C THR A 250 -11.15 4.96 -9.31
N SER A 251 -10.79 3.80 -8.73
CA SER A 251 -9.97 2.77 -9.40
C SER A 251 -10.78 1.96 -10.42
N HIS A 252 -12.12 2.02 -10.35
CA HIS A 252 -13.04 1.37 -11.30
C HIS A 252 -14.02 2.40 -11.88
N PRO A 253 -13.54 3.38 -12.67
CA PRO A 253 -14.30 4.58 -13.05
C PRO A 253 -15.52 4.30 -13.95
N THR A 254 -15.69 3.10 -14.46
CA THR A 254 -16.85 2.68 -15.27
C THR A 254 -18.00 2.12 -14.44
N VAL A 255 -17.79 1.90 -13.14
CA VAL A 255 -18.77 1.32 -12.22
C VAL A 255 -19.43 2.45 -11.41
N ILE A 256 -20.75 2.57 -11.48
CA ILE A 256 -21.51 3.58 -10.74
C ILE A 256 -21.39 3.37 -9.23
N SER A 257 -21.58 2.13 -8.77
CA SER A 257 -21.43 1.73 -7.38
C SER A 257 -21.17 0.24 -7.28
N ARG A 258 -20.34 -0.17 -6.32
CA ARG A 258 -20.13 -1.59 -6.00
C ARG A 258 -21.41 -2.30 -5.50
N HIS A 259 -22.45 -1.55 -5.17
CA HIS A 259 -23.73 -2.04 -4.67
C HIS A 259 -24.83 -2.06 -5.74
N LEU A 260 -24.49 -1.80 -7.00
CA LEU A 260 -25.43 -1.72 -8.10
C LEU A 260 -25.15 -2.79 -9.14
N SER A 261 -26.17 -3.57 -9.54
CA SER A 261 -26.10 -4.49 -10.67
C SER A 261 -27.00 -4.11 -11.85
N ARG A 262 -27.78 -3.03 -11.71
CA ARG A 262 -28.75 -2.58 -12.74
C ARG A 262 -28.09 -1.97 -13.95
N TYR A 263 -27.06 -1.13 -13.73
CA TYR A 263 -26.37 -0.38 -14.79
C TYR A 263 -24.90 -0.19 -14.49
N THR A 264 -24.16 -0.07 -15.58
CA THR A 264 -22.82 0.54 -15.61
C THR A 264 -22.92 1.98 -16.15
N LEU A 265 -21.87 2.78 -16.06
CA LEU A 265 -21.82 4.09 -16.70
C LEU A 265 -21.98 4.03 -18.23
N LYS A 266 -21.64 2.90 -18.84
CA LYS A 266 -21.83 2.68 -20.28
C LYS A 266 -23.32 2.52 -20.62
N GLU A 267 -24.09 1.86 -19.76
CA GLU A 267 -25.51 1.59 -19.95
C GLU A 267 -26.38 2.78 -19.47
N TYR A 268 -25.85 3.64 -18.59
CA TYR A 268 -26.52 4.84 -18.09
C TYR A 268 -25.60 6.07 -18.25
N PRO A 269 -25.31 6.48 -19.51
CA PRO A 269 -24.25 7.44 -19.82
C PRO A 269 -24.56 8.88 -19.38
N VAL A 270 -25.83 9.21 -19.14
CA VAL A 270 -26.26 10.58 -18.75
C VAL A 270 -25.56 11.06 -17.48
N VAL A 271 -25.22 10.15 -16.54
CA VAL A 271 -24.54 10.51 -15.29
C VAL A 271 -23.00 10.47 -15.40
N ALA A 272 -22.44 9.95 -16.51
CA ALA A 272 -20.99 9.81 -16.65
C ALA A 272 -20.21 11.13 -16.47
N PRO A 273 -20.66 12.29 -17.02
CA PRO A 273 -19.97 13.57 -16.80
C PRO A 273 -19.94 13.99 -15.32
N LEU A 274 -20.96 13.61 -14.54
CA LEU A 274 -21.01 13.91 -13.11
C LEU A 274 -19.99 13.10 -12.33
N PHE A 275 -19.83 11.81 -12.67
CA PHE A 275 -18.79 10.94 -12.08
C PHE A 275 -17.37 11.38 -12.47
N GLU A 276 -17.17 11.80 -13.71
CA GLU A 276 -15.91 12.38 -14.16
C GLU A 276 -15.57 13.68 -13.40
N ARG A 277 -16.56 14.58 -13.24
CA ARG A 277 -16.40 15.80 -12.44
C ARG A 277 -16.00 15.49 -11.00
N TYR A 278 -16.71 14.54 -10.37
CA TYR A 278 -16.43 14.15 -9.00
C TYR A 278 -15.02 13.54 -8.86
N THR A 279 -14.61 12.67 -9.79
CA THR A 279 -13.25 12.08 -9.81
C THR A 279 -12.17 13.15 -9.91
N LYS A 280 -12.35 14.17 -10.78
CA LYS A 280 -11.41 15.30 -10.91
C LYS A 280 -11.31 16.12 -9.62
N LEU A 281 -12.45 16.38 -8.96
CA LEU A 281 -12.48 17.11 -7.69
C LEU A 281 -11.78 16.33 -6.57
N LEU A 282 -12.01 15.02 -6.48
CA LEU A 282 -11.30 14.14 -5.53
C LEU A 282 -9.79 14.15 -5.77
N ALA A 283 -9.36 14.07 -7.02
CA ALA A 283 -7.94 14.10 -7.39
C ALA A 283 -7.29 15.44 -6.98
N ALA A 284 -7.95 16.56 -7.29
CA ALA A 284 -7.51 17.90 -6.89
C ALA A 284 -7.41 18.06 -5.37
N ASN A 285 -8.28 17.39 -4.61
CA ASN A 285 -8.28 17.38 -3.15
C ASN A 285 -7.35 16.32 -2.52
N GLY A 286 -6.47 15.67 -3.32
CA GLY A 286 -5.41 14.81 -2.82
C GLY A 286 -5.85 13.37 -2.51
N HIS A 287 -6.86 12.84 -3.21
CA HIS A 287 -7.41 11.50 -2.99
C HIS A 287 -6.35 10.39 -2.97
N ALA A 288 -5.41 10.41 -3.95
CA ALA A 288 -4.34 9.41 -4.02
C ALA A 288 -3.44 9.39 -2.77
N ARG A 289 -3.25 10.53 -2.11
CA ARG A 289 -2.49 10.67 -0.86
C ARG A 289 -3.28 10.14 0.33
N TYR A 290 -4.50 10.65 0.54
CA TYR A 290 -5.27 10.37 1.76
C TYR A 290 -5.77 8.93 1.81
N ARG A 291 -6.23 8.33 0.70
CA ARG A 291 -6.74 6.94 0.69
C ARG A 291 -5.70 5.89 1.16
N ARG A 292 -4.42 6.23 1.15
CA ARG A 292 -3.33 5.34 1.61
C ARG A 292 -3.08 5.41 3.11
N ILE A 293 -3.67 6.37 3.81
CA ILE A 293 -3.48 6.49 5.25
C ILE A 293 -4.26 5.36 5.94
N PRO A 294 -3.60 4.52 6.75
CA PRO A 294 -4.29 3.43 7.43
C PRO A 294 -5.27 3.96 8.46
N TYR A 295 -6.36 3.21 8.69
CA TYR A 295 -7.32 3.51 9.73
C TYR A 295 -6.70 3.38 11.13
N GLY A 296 -6.83 4.38 11.97
CA GLY A 296 -6.15 4.47 13.26
C GLY A 296 -6.53 3.39 14.28
N PHE A 297 -7.72 2.76 14.13
CA PHE A 297 -8.23 1.72 15.03
C PHE A 297 -8.30 0.34 14.38
N ALA A 298 -7.41 0.08 13.40
CA ALA A 298 -7.34 -1.20 12.72
C ALA A 298 -6.52 -2.27 13.46
N THR A 299 -5.63 -1.85 14.38
CA THR A 299 -4.68 -2.73 15.07
C THR A 299 -4.66 -2.48 16.57
N PHE A 300 -4.22 -3.49 17.33
CA PHE A 300 -3.75 -3.28 18.69
C PHE A 300 -2.47 -2.44 18.70
N ASP A 301 -2.04 -1.97 19.87
CA ASP A 301 -0.82 -1.17 20.06
C ASP A 301 0.48 -1.91 19.66
N ASN A 302 0.44 -3.23 19.65
CA ASN A 302 1.53 -4.10 19.18
C ASN A 302 1.50 -4.37 17.66
N GLY A 303 0.57 -3.72 16.92
CA GLY A 303 0.41 -3.87 15.47
C GLY A 303 -0.40 -5.10 15.03
N PHE A 304 -0.87 -5.93 15.94
CA PHE A 304 -1.73 -7.07 15.60
C PHE A 304 -3.08 -6.57 15.06
N PRO A 305 -3.55 -7.06 13.90
CA PRO A 305 -4.81 -6.63 13.31
C PRO A 305 -6.00 -7.01 14.18
N ILE A 306 -6.98 -6.10 14.26
CA ILE A 306 -8.23 -6.35 14.98
C ILE A 306 -9.24 -6.90 13.97
N GLU A 307 -9.42 -8.22 14.02
CA GLU A 307 -10.36 -8.92 13.14
C GLU A 307 -11.83 -8.59 13.49
N PRO A 308 -12.75 -8.63 12.53
CA PRO A 308 -14.19 -8.40 12.78
C PRO A 308 -14.75 -9.28 13.91
N ALA A 309 -14.33 -10.54 13.99
CA ALA A 309 -14.75 -11.47 15.06
C ALA A 309 -14.32 -10.97 16.45
N MET A 310 -13.12 -10.42 16.59
CA MET A 310 -12.62 -9.85 17.86
C MET A 310 -13.46 -8.64 18.29
N ARG A 311 -13.86 -7.80 17.36
CA ARG A 311 -14.76 -6.67 17.63
C ARG A 311 -16.11 -7.13 18.19
N ARG A 312 -16.68 -8.20 17.61
CA ARG A 312 -17.94 -8.79 18.06
C ARG A 312 -17.80 -9.50 19.43
N GLN A 313 -16.70 -10.22 19.66
CA GLN A 313 -16.40 -10.84 20.95
C GLN A 313 -16.26 -9.78 22.07
N TYR A 314 -15.56 -8.67 21.78
CA TYR A 314 -15.45 -7.57 22.73
C TYR A 314 -16.79 -6.94 23.07
N ALA A 315 -17.61 -6.64 22.04
CA ALA A 315 -18.95 -6.10 22.23
C ALA A 315 -19.84 -7.03 23.08
N GLU A 316 -19.76 -8.34 22.88
CA GLU A 316 -20.50 -9.33 23.65
C GLU A 316 -20.01 -9.42 25.11
N ALA A 317 -18.67 -9.40 25.29
CA ALA A 317 -18.08 -9.41 26.62
C ALA A 317 -18.52 -8.17 27.46
N LEU A 318 -18.56 -6.99 26.83
CA LEU A 318 -19.09 -5.78 27.48
C LEU A 318 -20.59 -5.92 27.88
N ARG A 319 -21.43 -6.50 27.00
CA ARG A 319 -22.85 -6.74 27.28
C ARG A 319 -23.06 -7.72 28.46
N GLN A 320 -22.12 -8.65 28.62
CA GLN A 320 -22.08 -9.57 29.76
C GLN A 320 -21.55 -8.90 31.04
N GLY A 321 -21.31 -7.60 31.04
CA GLY A 321 -20.83 -6.82 32.19
C GLY A 321 -19.33 -6.96 32.47
N ARG A 322 -18.56 -7.56 31.55
CA ARG A 322 -17.11 -7.69 31.70
C ARG A 322 -16.43 -6.32 31.48
N GLN A 323 -15.36 -6.12 32.22
CA GLN A 323 -14.59 -4.86 32.15
C GLN A 323 -13.16 -5.15 31.74
N PHE A 324 -12.68 -4.40 30.79
CA PHE A 324 -11.30 -4.44 30.30
C PHE A 324 -10.58 -3.12 30.58
N GLY A 325 -9.26 -3.12 30.48
CA GLY A 325 -8.46 -1.90 30.40
C GLY A 325 -8.66 -1.22 29.04
N ASP A 326 -7.61 -0.58 28.55
CA ASP A 326 -7.63 -0.06 27.18
C ASP A 326 -7.82 -1.22 26.18
N PRO A 327 -8.90 -1.21 25.36
CA PRO A 327 -9.20 -2.31 24.46
C PRO A 327 -8.13 -2.53 23.37
N PHE A 328 -7.35 -1.49 23.05
CA PHE A 328 -6.29 -1.56 22.06
C PHE A 328 -4.95 -2.02 22.64
N ALA A 329 -4.82 -2.09 23.97
CA ALA A 329 -3.59 -2.51 24.62
C ALA A 329 -3.43 -4.04 24.56
N ALA A 330 -2.32 -4.48 23.96
CA ALA A 330 -1.96 -5.90 23.90
C ALA A 330 -1.49 -6.46 25.24
N GLY A 331 -0.98 -5.60 26.12
CA GLY A 331 -0.52 -5.94 27.46
C GLY A 331 -1.27 -5.22 28.57
N GLY A 332 -0.91 -5.54 29.81
CA GLY A 332 -1.45 -4.87 30.99
C GLY A 332 -2.60 -5.61 31.68
N ARG A 333 -3.04 -5.02 32.77
CA ARG A 333 -4.07 -5.62 33.61
C ARG A 333 -5.43 -5.66 32.92
N ARG A 334 -6.05 -6.83 32.80
CA ARG A 334 -7.32 -7.07 32.11
C ARG A 334 -7.26 -6.76 30.60
N SER A 335 -6.14 -7.10 29.94
CA SER A 335 -6.02 -6.96 28.49
C SER A 335 -6.98 -7.90 27.78
N PHE A 336 -7.84 -7.34 26.93
CA PHE A 336 -8.72 -8.13 26.06
C PHE A 336 -7.89 -8.95 25.05
N PHE A 337 -6.80 -8.38 24.55
CA PHE A 337 -5.88 -9.08 23.65
C PHE A 337 -5.34 -10.38 24.28
N GLN A 338 -4.82 -10.31 25.51
CA GLN A 338 -4.28 -11.50 26.19
C GLN A 338 -5.36 -12.56 26.44
N GLU A 339 -6.59 -12.13 26.71
CA GLU A 339 -7.70 -13.03 26.91
C GLU A 339 -8.06 -13.81 25.65
N ILE A 340 -8.17 -13.16 24.50
CA ILE A 340 -8.58 -13.81 23.25
C ILE A 340 -7.42 -14.57 22.56
N THR A 341 -6.17 -14.15 22.76
CA THR A 341 -5.01 -14.78 22.13
C THR A 341 -4.32 -15.80 23.05
N GLY A 342 -4.40 -15.59 24.36
CA GLY A 342 -3.61 -16.32 25.34
C GLY A 342 -2.10 -16.14 25.20
N VAL A 343 -1.64 -15.18 24.39
CA VAL A 343 -0.22 -14.98 24.07
C VAL A 343 0.33 -13.80 24.85
N GLU A 344 1.43 -14.04 25.58
CA GLU A 344 2.26 -12.95 26.09
C GLU A 344 3.19 -12.46 24.95
N PRO A 345 3.27 -11.15 24.71
CA PRO A 345 4.15 -10.62 23.66
C PRO A 345 5.62 -10.96 24.00
N VAL A 346 6.29 -11.67 23.09
CA VAL A 346 7.75 -11.86 23.19
C VAL A 346 8.40 -10.60 22.65
N GLU A 347 8.97 -9.79 23.54
CA GLU A 347 9.71 -8.59 23.16
C GLU A 347 11.17 -8.96 22.81
N LEU A 348 11.50 -8.94 21.51
CA LEU A 348 12.90 -8.87 21.08
C LEU A 348 13.40 -7.42 21.23
N PRO A 349 14.67 -7.22 21.61
CA PRO A 349 15.23 -5.88 21.77
C PRO A 349 15.05 -5.02 20.51
N MET A 350 14.80 -3.73 20.71
CA MET A 350 14.76 -2.74 19.64
C MET A 350 16.15 -2.59 19.02
N GLY A 351 16.23 -2.69 17.70
CA GLY A 351 17.46 -2.55 16.94
C GLY A 351 17.37 -3.21 15.58
N VAL A 352 18.43 -3.10 14.80
CA VAL A 352 18.49 -3.62 13.44
C VAL A 352 19.77 -4.44 13.25
N ASN A 353 19.63 -5.70 12.84
CA ASN A 353 20.75 -6.50 12.37
C ASN A 353 20.98 -6.16 10.89
N ILE A 354 22.17 -5.73 10.53
CA ILE A 354 22.47 -5.29 9.17
C ILE A 354 23.56 -6.20 8.60
N ALA A 355 23.22 -6.94 7.55
CA ALA A 355 24.18 -7.77 6.82
C ALA A 355 24.52 -7.11 5.49
N GLY A 356 25.80 -7.08 5.13
CA GLY A 356 26.23 -6.46 3.88
C GLY A 356 27.74 -6.53 3.63
N TYR A 357 28.18 -5.89 2.57
CA TYR A 357 29.58 -5.89 2.11
C TYR A 357 30.37 -4.73 2.75
N PHE A 358 30.53 -4.76 4.07
CA PHE A 358 31.06 -3.60 4.81
C PHE A 358 32.52 -3.29 4.52
N ARG A 359 33.34 -4.32 4.26
CA ARG A 359 34.76 -4.15 3.93
C ARG A 359 35.02 -3.99 2.43
N ALA A 360 34.04 -4.39 1.58
CA ALA A 360 34.24 -4.37 0.14
C ALA A 360 33.99 -2.98 -0.46
N GLU A 361 34.88 -2.59 -1.35
CA GLU A 361 34.81 -1.30 -2.04
C GLU A 361 33.93 -1.40 -3.30
N LEU A 362 32.61 -1.46 -3.07
CA LEU A 362 31.59 -1.55 -4.13
C LEU A 362 30.31 -0.79 -3.75
N GLY A 363 29.47 -0.47 -4.74
CA GLY A 363 28.32 0.42 -4.58
C GLY A 363 27.31 -0.01 -3.54
N ILE A 364 26.94 -1.31 -3.48
CA ILE A 364 26.01 -1.84 -2.48
C ILE A 364 26.64 -1.86 -1.08
N GLY A 365 27.96 -1.99 -0.97
CA GLY A 365 28.68 -1.84 0.30
C GLY A 365 28.63 -0.40 0.81
N GLU A 366 28.82 0.58 -0.09
CA GLU A 366 28.68 2.01 0.26
C GLU A 366 27.26 2.32 0.71
N ALA A 367 26.25 1.79 0.02
CA ALA A 367 24.84 1.94 0.41
C ALA A 367 24.60 1.36 1.81
N ALA A 368 25.09 0.14 2.10
CA ALA A 368 24.97 -0.50 3.40
C ALA A 368 25.57 0.37 4.52
N ARG A 369 26.79 0.89 4.32
CA ARG A 369 27.44 1.81 5.28
C ARG A 369 26.62 3.07 5.52
N GLY A 370 26.04 3.65 4.47
CA GLY A 370 25.15 4.82 4.55
C GLY A 370 23.91 4.54 5.41
N TYR A 371 23.27 3.38 5.23
CA TYR A 371 22.10 3.01 6.04
C TYR A 371 22.47 2.75 7.50
N VAL A 372 23.63 2.15 7.78
CA VAL A 372 24.11 2.02 9.17
C VAL A 372 24.22 3.38 9.84
N HIS A 373 24.86 4.36 9.18
CA HIS A 373 24.98 5.71 9.73
C HIS A 373 23.61 6.38 9.96
N ALA A 374 22.66 6.21 9.01
CA ALA A 374 21.32 6.74 9.16
C ALA A 374 20.57 6.12 10.35
N ILE A 375 20.63 4.78 10.49
CA ILE A 375 19.94 4.03 11.55
C ILE A 375 20.57 4.33 12.92
N GLN A 376 21.90 4.40 13.03
CA GLN A 376 22.59 4.74 14.27
C GLN A 376 22.31 6.19 14.71
N LYS A 377 22.20 7.12 13.76
CA LYS A 377 21.85 8.52 14.05
C LYS A 377 20.44 8.68 14.63
N LEU A 378 19.55 7.74 14.36
CA LEU A 378 18.19 7.66 14.94
C LEU A 378 18.21 7.08 16.37
N GLY A 379 19.34 6.60 16.87
CA GLY A 379 19.47 5.99 18.20
C GLY A 379 19.14 4.49 18.23
N TYR A 380 18.94 3.84 17.08
CA TYR A 380 18.74 2.38 17.05
C TYR A 380 20.06 1.65 17.27
N ALA A 381 20.04 0.62 18.12
CA ALA A 381 21.14 -0.32 18.22
C ALA A 381 21.32 -1.13 16.93
N THR A 382 22.57 -1.39 16.53
CA THR A 382 22.87 -2.16 15.32
C THR A 382 23.83 -3.31 15.61
N SER A 383 23.61 -4.45 14.94
CA SER A 383 24.53 -5.57 14.86
C SER A 383 24.93 -5.75 13.40
N LEU A 384 26.23 -5.74 13.10
CA LEU A 384 26.73 -5.75 11.72
C LEU A 384 27.32 -7.12 11.37
N TYR A 385 26.82 -7.71 10.27
CA TYR A 385 27.34 -8.96 9.70
C TYR A 385 28.07 -8.65 8.37
N ASP A 386 29.38 -8.80 8.33
CA ASP A 386 30.15 -8.58 7.10
C ASP A 386 30.11 -9.81 6.17
N PHE A 387 29.61 -9.60 4.95
CA PHE A 387 29.50 -10.61 3.89
C PHE A 387 30.52 -10.38 2.76
N SER A 388 31.57 -9.59 3.01
CA SER A 388 32.55 -9.17 1.99
C SER A 388 33.38 -10.29 1.39
N ASP A 389 33.45 -11.45 2.02
CA ASP A 389 34.29 -12.60 1.54
C ASP A 389 33.91 -13.06 0.13
N THR A 390 32.63 -12.88 -0.25
CA THR A 390 32.12 -13.31 -1.56
C THR A 390 32.31 -12.26 -2.65
N ALA A 391 32.67 -11.03 -2.28
CA ALA A 391 32.81 -9.94 -3.25
C ALA A 391 34.14 -10.02 -4.01
N PRO A 392 34.15 -9.81 -5.33
CA PRO A 392 35.39 -9.81 -6.13
C PRO A 392 36.24 -8.55 -5.94
N SER A 393 35.68 -7.47 -5.34
CA SER A 393 36.34 -6.19 -5.16
C SER A 393 37.31 -6.18 -3.96
N ARG A 394 38.22 -5.19 -3.93
CA ARG A 394 39.11 -4.92 -2.81
C ARG A 394 38.33 -4.74 -1.49
N LYS A 395 38.94 -5.26 -0.37
CA LYS A 395 38.27 -5.32 0.95
C LYS A 395 39.03 -4.51 2.00
N LEU A 396 39.31 -3.25 1.69
CA LEU A 396 40.11 -2.35 2.53
C LEU A 396 39.30 -1.21 3.16
N ASP A 397 37.99 -1.19 2.98
CA ASP A 397 37.15 -0.23 3.68
C ASP A 397 37.15 -0.51 5.19
N ALA A 398 37.53 0.48 5.98
CA ALA A 398 37.68 0.43 7.44
C ALA A 398 36.67 1.31 8.16
N THR A 399 35.56 1.69 7.52
CA THR A 399 34.51 2.54 8.12
C THR A 399 33.94 1.89 9.38
N PHE A 400 33.77 0.56 9.36
CA PHE A 400 33.35 -0.25 10.50
C PHE A 400 34.38 -1.35 10.78
N GLY A 401 34.66 -1.59 12.06
CA GLY A 401 35.65 -2.58 12.48
C GLY A 401 35.07 -3.74 13.29
N GLU A 402 33.91 -3.60 13.86
CA GLU A 402 33.26 -4.58 14.71
C GLU A 402 32.14 -5.29 13.95
N PHE A 403 32.26 -6.59 13.80
CA PHE A 403 31.29 -7.45 13.14
C PHE A 403 30.94 -8.64 14.02
N SER A 404 29.66 -9.02 13.99
CA SER A 404 29.14 -10.16 14.73
C SER A 404 28.29 -11.04 13.81
N ARG A 405 28.27 -12.33 14.14
CA ARG A 405 27.29 -13.27 13.57
C ARG A 405 26.04 -13.37 14.42
N ASP A 406 26.05 -12.75 15.60
CA ASP A 406 24.87 -12.68 16.46
C ASP A 406 23.81 -11.80 15.82
N ASN A 407 22.58 -12.23 15.96
CA ASN A 407 21.41 -11.63 15.35
C ASN A 407 20.40 -11.25 16.44
N PRO A 408 20.75 -10.29 17.35
CA PRO A 408 20.00 -10.08 18.59
C PRO A 408 18.67 -9.33 18.41
N PHE A 409 18.50 -8.59 17.32
CA PHE A 409 17.36 -7.70 17.14
C PHE A 409 16.26 -8.35 16.30
N GLY A 410 15.06 -7.79 16.42
CA GLY A 410 13.87 -8.29 15.72
C GLY A 410 13.73 -7.88 14.25
N ILE A 411 14.63 -7.04 13.73
CA ILE A 411 14.62 -6.57 12.34
C ILE A 411 15.95 -6.91 11.68
N ASN A 412 15.90 -7.53 10.52
CA ASN A 412 17.05 -7.76 9.63
C ASN A 412 16.97 -6.82 8.43
N LEU A 413 18.07 -6.13 8.13
CA LEU A 413 18.31 -5.43 6.86
C LEU A 413 19.45 -6.14 6.13
N VAL A 414 19.13 -6.86 5.07
CA VAL A 414 20.09 -7.67 4.29
C VAL A 414 20.44 -6.89 3.02
N CYS A 415 21.59 -6.20 3.05
CA CYS A 415 22.15 -5.44 1.94
C CYS A 415 22.95 -6.38 1.01
N VAL A 416 22.26 -7.38 0.48
CA VAL A 416 22.79 -8.40 -0.44
C VAL A 416 21.84 -8.50 -1.61
N ASN A 417 22.37 -8.33 -2.82
CA ASN A 417 21.55 -8.31 -4.03
C ASN A 417 20.89 -9.66 -4.31
N ALA A 418 19.81 -9.68 -5.06
CA ALA A 418 18.96 -10.85 -5.28
C ALA A 418 19.72 -12.10 -5.75
N ASP A 419 20.70 -11.93 -6.66
CA ASP A 419 21.54 -13.01 -7.19
C ASP A 419 22.45 -13.68 -6.12
N GLN A 420 22.69 -13.01 -5.00
CA GLN A 420 23.55 -13.49 -3.92
C GLN A 420 22.78 -13.92 -2.65
N VAL A 421 21.46 -13.78 -2.62
CA VAL A 421 20.63 -14.07 -1.44
C VAL A 421 20.75 -15.55 -1.03
N GLU A 422 20.72 -16.49 -1.96
CA GLU A 422 20.84 -17.92 -1.62
C GLU A 422 22.26 -18.28 -1.13
N VAL A 423 23.28 -17.63 -1.66
CA VAL A 423 24.66 -17.78 -1.15
C VAL A 423 24.75 -17.22 0.26
N PHE A 424 24.13 -16.07 0.53
CA PHE A 424 24.06 -15.51 1.88
C PHE A 424 23.33 -16.45 2.84
N ALA A 425 22.15 -16.92 2.44
CA ALA A 425 21.32 -17.82 3.26
C ALA A 425 22.03 -19.14 3.58
N SER A 426 22.83 -19.69 2.65
CA SER A 426 23.63 -20.91 2.89
C SER A 426 24.77 -20.73 3.90
N ARG A 427 25.17 -19.48 4.18
CA ARG A 427 26.27 -19.17 5.12
C ARG A 427 25.77 -18.67 6.48
N THR A 428 24.47 -18.44 6.60
CA THR A 428 23.81 -18.11 7.86
C THR A 428 23.12 -19.34 8.44
N THR A 429 22.70 -19.29 9.70
CA THR A 429 21.85 -20.32 10.29
C THR A 429 20.40 -20.14 9.85
N GLU A 430 19.58 -21.19 9.90
CA GLU A 430 18.14 -21.08 9.65
C GLU A 430 17.45 -20.08 10.59
N ASP A 431 18.00 -19.90 11.79
CA ASP A 431 17.50 -18.96 12.79
C ASP A 431 17.75 -17.50 12.42
N PHE A 432 18.59 -17.21 11.43
CA PHE A 432 18.89 -15.83 11.02
C PHE A 432 17.61 -15.09 10.60
N PHE A 433 16.77 -15.74 9.80
CA PHE A 433 15.51 -15.16 9.29
C PHE A 433 14.29 -15.42 10.19
N ARG A 434 14.39 -16.42 11.11
CA ARG A 434 13.27 -16.86 11.94
C ARG A 434 12.90 -15.80 12.97
N ASP A 435 11.58 -15.58 13.15
CA ASP A 435 10.98 -14.66 14.14
C ASP A 435 11.43 -13.21 14.05
N ARG A 436 11.93 -12.82 12.89
CA ARG A 436 12.34 -11.45 12.57
C ARG A 436 11.59 -10.90 11.38
N TYR A 437 11.56 -9.59 11.30
CA TYR A 437 11.11 -8.89 10.10
C TYR A 437 12.32 -8.74 9.17
N ASN A 438 12.23 -9.33 7.99
CA ASN A 438 13.33 -9.42 7.07
C ASN A 438 13.18 -8.44 5.91
N ILE A 439 14.14 -7.55 5.75
CA ILE A 439 14.18 -6.55 4.70
C ILE A 439 15.33 -6.88 3.76
N GLY A 440 15.07 -7.00 2.47
CA GLY A 440 16.12 -7.11 1.45
C GLY A 440 16.42 -5.74 0.83
N LEU A 441 17.68 -5.34 0.74
CA LEU A 441 18.08 -4.16 -0.03
C LEU A 441 18.62 -4.62 -1.39
N TRP A 442 17.87 -4.36 -2.46
CA TRP A 442 18.16 -4.81 -3.81
C TRP A 442 18.40 -3.66 -4.79
N ALA A 443 19.39 -3.86 -5.64
CA ALA A 443 19.69 -3.01 -6.78
C ALA A 443 19.39 -3.75 -8.09
N TRP A 444 18.90 -3.01 -9.07
CA TRP A 444 18.69 -3.48 -10.43
C TRP A 444 18.72 -2.30 -11.40
N GLU A 445 19.16 -2.51 -12.62
CA GLU A 445 19.40 -1.41 -13.56
C GLU A 445 18.52 -1.45 -14.83
N LEU A 446 17.65 -2.44 -14.99
CA LEU A 446 16.81 -2.58 -16.18
C LEU A 446 15.31 -2.60 -15.86
N PRO A 447 14.44 -2.31 -16.86
CA PRO A 447 12.98 -2.29 -16.66
C PRO A 447 12.37 -3.63 -16.29
N ASP A 448 12.99 -4.77 -16.66
CA ASP A 448 12.49 -6.10 -16.37
C ASP A 448 13.48 -6.86 -15.48
N PHE A 449 12.96 -7.33 -14.34
CA PHE A 449 13.72 -8.05 -13.33
C PHE A 449 13.89 -9.54 -13.73
N PRO A 450 15.05 -10.18 -13.48
CA PRO A 450 15.27 -11.58 -13.80
C PRO A 450 14.33 -12.52 -13.06
N SER A 451 13.59 -13.33 -13.81
CA SER A 451 12.59 -14.25 -13.22
C SER A 451 13.20 -15.33 -12.31
N GLU A 452 14.45 -15.72 -12.53
CA GLU A 452 15.19 -16.68 -11.72
C GLU A 452 15.51 -16.18 -10.31
N TRP A 453 15.49 -14.87 -10.08
CA TRP A 453 15.74 -14.27 -8.77
C TRP A 453 14.43 -13.99 -7.98
N VAL A 454 13.27 -14.06 -8.63
CA VAL A 454 11.95 -13.85 -7.99
C VAL A 454 11.76 -14.76 -6.76
N PRO A 455 12.14 -16.06 -6.76
CA PRO A 455 11.97 -16.91 -5.58
C PRO A 455 12.71 -16.43 -4.34
N CYS A 456 13.83 -15.68 -4.49
CA CYS A 456 14.62 -15.16 -3.39
C CYS A 456 13.84 -14.16 -2.53
N ALA A 457 12.85 -13.48 -3.11
CA ALA A 457 11.99 -12.51 -2.41
C ALA A 457 11.16 -13.15 -1.28
N ARG A 458 10.88 -14.45 -1.34
CA ARG A 458 10.12 -15.18 -0.30
C ARG A 458 10.78 -15.20 1.07
N ARG A 459 12.10 -14.92 1.15
CA ARG A 459 12.83 -14.80 2.41
C ARG A 459 12.59 -13.48 3.14
N PHE A 460 12.01 -12.51 2.44
CA PHE A 460 11.86 -11.15 2.91
C PHE A 460 10.38 -10.78 3.11
N ASP A 461 10.13 -9.96 4.11
CA ASP A 461 8.82 -9.37 4.35
C ASP A 461 8.59 -8.15 3.46
N GLU A 462 9.68 -7.48 3.07
CA GLU A 462 9.70 -6.39 2.10
C GLU A 462 11.08 -6.21 1.45
N ILE A 463 11.09 -5.51 0.33
CA ILE A 463 12.31 -5.15 -0.38
C ILE A 463 12.45 -3.62 -0.38
N TRP A 464 13.62 -3.14 -0.01
CA TRP A 464 14.01 -1.75 -0.19
C TRP A 464 14.82 -1.60 -1.46
N THR A 465 14.64 -0.47 -2.12
CA THR A 465 15.37 -0.13 -3.34
C THR A 465 15.63 1.36 -3.43
N ALA A 466 16.72 1.76 -4.11
CA ALA A 466 17.22 3.12 -4.06
C ALA A 466 16.45 4.12 -4.95
N SER A 467 15.67 3.65 -5.92
CA SER A 467 14.98 4.52 -6.88
C SER A 467 13.60 4.00 -7.26
N HIS A 468 12.76 4.91 -7.75
CA HIS A 468 11.46 4.56 -8.31
C HIS A 468 11.59 3.69 -9.58
N PHE A 469 12.67 3.87 -10.32
CA PHE A 469 12.97 3.05 -11.50
C PHE A 469 13.15 1.56 -11.12
N ILE A 470 13.96 1.27 -10.09
CA ILE A 470 14.14 -0.10 -9.60
C ILE A 470 12.81 -0.63 -9.04
N ARG A 471 12.11 0.17 -8.24
CA ARG A 471 10.82 -0.19 -7.67
C ARG A 471 9.83 -0.62 -8.75
N ALA A 472 9.68 0.20 -9.80
CA ALA A 472 8.78 -0.11 -10.92
C ALA A 472 9.16 -1.41 -11.66
N SER A 473 10.47 -1.75 -11.72
CA SER A 473 10.94 -3.01 -12.29
C SER A 473 10.57 -4.21 -11.40
N LEU A 474 10.82 -4.11 -10.10
CA LEU A 474 10.57 -5.18 -9.14
C LEU A 474 9.08 -5.47 -8.94
N GLU A 475 8.26 -4.42 -8.83
CA GLU A 475 6.79 -4.54 -8.63
C GLU A 475 6.07 -5.27 -9.77
N LYS A 476 6.67 -5.35 -10.96
CA LYS A 476 6.13 -6.16 -12.06
C LYS A 476 6.19 -7.67 -11.81
N SER A 477 7.14 -8.11 -11.00
CA SER A 477 7.49 -9.52 -10.86
C SER A 477 7.34 -10.06 -9.44
N LEU A 478 7.37 -9.19 -8.42
CA LEU A 478 7.35 -9.58 -7.02
C LEU A 478 5.97 -9.34 -6.40
N GLU A 479 5.51 -10.32 -5.62
CA GLU A 479 4.38 -10.16 -4.71
C GLU A 479 4.82 -9.50 -3.38
N THR A 480 6.09 -9.62 -3.02
CA THR A 480 6.68 -9.00 -1.83
C THR A 480 6.63 -7.48 -1.98
N PRO A 481 6.15 -6.73 -0.97
CA PRO A 481 6.09 -5.26 -1.02
C PRO A 481 7.47 -4.64 -1.30
N VAL A 482 7.50 -3.63 -2.17
CA VAL A 482 8.73 -2.91 -2.54
C VAL A 482 8.61 -1.45 -2.14
N TYR A 483 9.61 -0.94 -1.42
CA TYR A 483 9.67 0.45 -0.97
C TYR A 483 10.89 1.17 -1.54
N THR A 484 10.71 2.42 -1.97
CA THR A 484 11.82 3.28 -2.37
C THR A 484 12.40 3.95 -1.13
N ILE A 485 13.61 3.55 -0.75
CA ILE A 485 14.42 4.18 0.30
C ILE A 485 15.72 4.63 -0.36
N PRO A 486 15.91 5.90 -0.69
CA PRO A 486 17.07 6.38 -1.43
C PRO A 486 18.38 6.15 -0.66
N HIS A 487 19.50 6.05 -1.38
CA HIS A 487 20.81 5.95 -0.74
C HIS A 487 21.21 7.25 -0.04
N VAL A 488 21.93 7.09 1.05
CA VAL A 488 22.64 8.20 1.71
C VAL A 488 23.78 8.67 0.81
N VAL A 489 23.85 9.95 0.56
CA VAL A 489 24.93 10.61 -0.19
C VAL A 489 25.49 11.75 0.65
N GLU A 490 26.43 11.38 1.52
CA GLU A 490 27.12 12.32 2.42
C GLU A 490 28.59 11.88 2.57
N PRO A 491 29.46 12.21 1.58
CA PRO A 491 30.84 11.74 1.51
C PRO A 491 31.73 12.18 2.69
N GLY A 492 31.28 13.07 3.52
CA GLY A 492 32.04 13.64 4.63
C GLY A 492 33.02 14.76 4.22
N ALA A 493 33.86 15.16 5.16
CA ALA A 493 34.89 16.16 4.88
C ALA A 493 36.01 15.53 4.02
N VAL A 494 36.45 16.26 3.01
CA VAL A 494 37.48 15.84 2.07
C VAL A 494 38.61 16.88 2.09
N THR A 495 39.86 16.43 2.27
CA THR A 495 41.01 17.29 2.14
C THR A 495 41.19 17.68 0.66
N PRO A 496 41.11 18.96 0.29
CA PRO A 496 41.27 19.37 -1.09
C PRO A 496 42.66 19.01 -1.63
N ARG A 497 42.69 18.52 -2.87
CA ARG A 497 43.91 18.24 -3.63
C ARG A 497 43.92 19.04 -4.90
N SER A 498 45.12 19.46 -5.33
CA SER A 498 45.28 20.15 -6.62
C SER A 498 45.08 19.18 -7.79
N LYS A 499 44.80 19.69 -8.97
CA LYS A 499 44.79 18.90 -10.21
C LYS A 499 46.12 18.18 -10.46
N SER A 500 47.23 18.90 -10.19
CA SER A 500 48.59 18.37 -10.33
C SER A 500 48.90 17.16 -9.42
N TYR A 501 48.27 17.05 -8.25
CA TYR A 501 48.35 15.85 -7.41
C TYR A 501 47.93 14.59 -8.16
N PHE A 502 46.94 14.72 -9.04
CA PHE A 502 46.39 13.61 -9.87
C PHE A 502 47.08 13.56 -11.24
N GLY A 503 48.17 14.32 -11.49
CA GLY A 503 48.86 14.37 -12.79
C GLY A 503 48.08 15.14 -13.85
N LEU A 504 47.12 15.99 -13.46
CA LEU A 504 46.34 16.85 -14.34
C LEU A 504 46.97 18.28 -14.38
N ARG A 505 46.74 19.03 -15.45
CA ARG A 505 47.23 20.42 -15.55
C ARG A 505 46.25 21.37 -14.83
N GLU A 506 46.78 22.36 -14.14
CA GLU A 506 45.94 23.32 -13.39
C GLU A 506 45.11 24.25 -14.30
N ASP A 507 45.65 24.54 -15.51
CA ASP A 507 45.04 25.42 -16.50
C ASP A 507 44.02 24.74 -17.42
N GLU A 508 43.79 23.41 -17.27
CA GLU A 508 42.81 22.68 -18.08
C GLU A 508 41.45 22.59 -17.39
N PHE A 509 40.35 22.70 -18.18
CA PHE A 509 39.03 22.36 -17.74
C PHE A 509 38.84 20.84 -17.77
N CYS A 510 38.60 20.20 -16.63
CA CYS A 510 38.60 18.74 -16.49
C CYS A 510 37.19 18.18 -16.32
N PHE A 511 36.74 17.40 -17.29
CA PHE A 511 35.57 16.52 -17.13
C PHE A 511 35.99 15.19 -16.49
N LEU A 512 35.29 14.71 -15.46
CA LEU A 512 35.54 13.44 -14.82
C LEU A 512 34.45 12.43 -15.18
N TYR A 513 34.85 11.21 -15.51
CA TYR A 513 33.97 10.04 -15.52
C TYR A 513 34.59 8.91 -14.74
N SER A 514 33.86 8.39 -13.73
CA SER A 514 34.32 7.28 -12.88
C SER A 514 33.46 6.04 -13.09
N PHE A 515 34.05 4.89 -13.31
CA PHE A 515 33.33 3.61 -13.47
C PHE A 515 34.19 2.40 -13.08
N ASP A 516 33.54 1.28 -12.87
CA ASP A 516 34.15 -0.03 -12.58
C ASP A 516 33.89 -0.97 -13.78
N PHE A 517 34.93 -1.65 -14.27
CA PHE A 517 34.80 -2.64 -15.34
C PHE A 517 33.96 -3.85 -14.90
N ASN A 518 33.94 -4.19 -13.60
CA ASN A 518 33.04 -5.21 -13.05
C ASN A 518 31.55 -4.88 -13.18
N SER A 519 31.20 -3.61 -13.39
CA SER A 519 29.81 -3.14 -13.53
C SER A 519 29.28 -3.17 -14.96
N THR A 520 29.86 -3.98 -15.85
CA THR A 520 29.55 -4.14 -17.28
C THR A 520 29.90 -2.89 -18.12
N PHE A 521 30.92 -3.03 -18.92
CA PHE A 521 31.48 -1.94 -19.74
C PHE A 521 30.44 -1.33 -20.71
N GLU A 522 29.61 -2.18 -21.31
CA GLU A 522 28.55 -1.77 -22.24
C GLU A 522 27.50 -0.91 -21.54
N ARG A 523 27.13 -1.24 -20.31
CA ARG A 523 26.19 -0.46 -19.50
C ARG A 523 26.76 0.87 -19.08
N LYS A 524 27.99 0.87 -18.58
CA LYS A 524 28.69 2.13 -18.21
C LYS A 524 29.06 2.99 -19.42
N ASN A 525 29.26 2.39 -20.59
CA ASN A 525 29.39 3.08 -21.88
C ASN A 525 30.42 4.21 -21.92
N PRO A 526 31.66 4.01 -21.44
CA PRO A 526 32.67 5.08 -21.47
C PRO A 526 33.07 5.52 -22.87
N LEU A 527 32.83 4.67 -23.89
CA LEU A 527 33.09 5.01 -25.27
C LEU A 527 32.22 6.16 -25.80
N ALA A 528 30.98 6.27 -25.32
CA ALA A 528 30.11 7.40 -25.64
C ALA A 528 30.65 8.71 -25.05
N ALA A 529 31.19 8.66 -23.81
CA ALA A 529 31.84 9.84 -23.21
C ALA A 529 33.09 10.27 -24.01
N VAL A 530 33.92 9.33 -24.46
CA VAL A 530 35.06 9.59 -25.37
C VAL A 530 34.58 10.19 -26.68
N ALA A 531 33.57 9.63 -27.31
CA ALA A 531 33.02 10.11 -28.57
C ALA A 531 32.41 11.53 -28.47
N ALA A 532 31.66 11.79 -27.36
CA ALA A 532 31.13 13.12 -27.11
C ALA A 532 32.23 14.17 -26.89
N PHE A 533 33.24 13.80 -26.07
CA PHE A 533 34.38 14.67 -25.83
C PHE A 533 35.14 15.02 -27.13
N LYS A 534 35.50 14.01 -27.94
CA LYS A 534 36.17 14.23 -29.24
C LYS A 534 35.35 15.07 -30.21
N ARG A 535 34.03 14.99 -30.14
CA ARG A 535 33.13 15.79 -30.95
C ARG A 535 33.01 17.24 -30.43
N ALA A 536 33.17 17.45 -29.14
CA ALA A 536 33.05 18.75 -28.49
C ALA A 536 34.34 19.57 -28.58
N PHE A 537 35.53 18.96 -28.48
CA PHE A 537 36.80 19.66 -28.28
C PHE A 537 37.87 19.17 -29.23
N ARG A 538 38.75 20.10 -29.65
CA ARG A 538 39.97 19.82 -30.39
C ARG A 538 41.10 19.43 -29.43
N PRO A 539 42.10 18.67 -29.86
CA PRO A 539 43.24 18.24 -29.02
C PRO A 539 44.03 19.36 -28.37
N GLU A 540 44.05 20.56 -29.04
CA GLU A 540 44.84 21.73 -28.62
C GLU A 540 44.12 22.59 -27.58
N GLU A 541 42.82 22.40 -27.38
CA GLU A 541 42.05 23.17 -26.39
C GLU A 541 42.47 22.77 -24.97
N PRO A 542 42.49 23.71 -24.01
CA PRO A 542 42.85 23.42 -22.62
C PRO A 542 41.69 22.72 -21.86
N VAL A 543 41.21 21.63 -22.41
CA VAL A 543 40.10 20.83 -21.86
C VAL A 543 40.55 19.36 -21.84
N CYS A 544 40.29 18.66 -20.75
CA CYS A 544 40.67 17.28 -20.55
C CYS A 544 39.47 16.42 -20.14
N LEU A 545 39.42 15.19 -20.66
CA LEU A 545 38.52 14.15 -20.13
C LEU A 545 39.32 13.17 -19.28
N VAL A 546 38.98 13.08 -18.02
CA VAL A 546 39.57 12.13 -17.05
C VAL A 546 38.67 10.92 -16.90
N LEU A 547 39.13 9.75 -17.33
CA LEU A 547 38.48 8.47 -17.21
C LEU A 547 39.06 7.72 -16.01
N LYS A 548 38.41 7.79 -14.85
CA LYS A 548 38.81 7.04 -13.65
C LYS A 548 38.17 5.66 -13.68
N CYS A 549 38.99 4.61 -13.76
CA CYS A 549 38.50 3.23 -13.80
C CYS A 549 39.26 2.31 -12.84
N ILE A 550 38.61 1.20 -12.52
CA ILE A 550 39.14 0.10 -11.69
C ILE A 550 38.75 -1.26 -12.30
N ASN A 551 39.46 -2.30 -11.89
CA ASN A 551 39.19 -3.70 -12.28
C ASN A 551 39.32 -3.98 -13.79
N GLU A 552 40.18 -3.28 -14.49
CA GLU A 552 40.46 -3.48 -15.93
C GLU A 552 40.89 -4.88 -16.27
N HIS A 553 41.57 -5.57 -15.32
CA HIS A 553 42.05 -6.95 -15.47
C HIS A 553 40.88 -7.95 -15.66
N LEU A 554 39.64 -7.59 -15.21
CA LEU A 554 38.44 -8.40 -15.44
C LEU A 554 37.88 -8.26 -16.87
N ALA A 555 38.30 -7.22 -17.62
CA ALA A 555 37.82 -6.95 -18.96
C ALA A 555 38.91 -6.34 -19.86
N PRO A 556 40.03 -7.10 -20.11
CA PRO A 556 41.23 -6.56 -20.79
C PRO A 556 40.96 -6.11 -22.22
N GLU A 557 40.07 -6.78 -22.95
CA GLU A 557 39.66 -6.36 -24.30
C GLU A 557 38.92 -5.03 -24.31
N SER A 558 38.01 -4.85 -23.35
CA SER A 558 37.27 -3.59 -23.18
C SER A 558 38.19 -2.45 -22.77
N PHE A 559 39.18 -2.72 -21.95
CA PHE A 559 40.23 -1.74 -21.60
C PHE A 559 41.10 -1.34 -22.81
N ALA A 560 41.48 -2.32 -23.62
CA ALA A 560 42.22 -2.05 -24.86
C ALA A 560 41.43 -1.21 -25.85
N ARG A 561 40.11 -1.48 -26.01
CA ARG A 561 39.18 -0.68 -26.82
C ARG A 561 39.08 0.76 -26.32
N LEU A 562 38.97 0.95 -25.00
CA LEU A 562 38.90 2.25 -24.37
C LEU A 562 40.21 3.04 -24.60
N THR A 563 41.36 2.40 -24.40
CA THR A 563 42.69 3.00 -24.58
C THR A 563 42.89 3.43 -26.05
N ALA A 564 42.51 2.58 -26.99
CA ALA A 564 42.59 2.92 -28.43
C ALA A 564 41.64 4.09 -28.78
N ALA A 565 40.44 4.09 -28.23
CA ALA A 565 39.47 5.15 -28.44
C ALA A 565 39.94 6.50 -27.86
N ALA A 566 40.70 6.53 -26.79
CA ALA A 566 41.22 7.74 -26.15
C ALA A 566 42.37 8.41 -26.92
N GLN A 567 43.04 7.68 -27.82
CA GLN A 567 44.19 8.21 -28.57
C GLN A 567 43.84 9.42 -29.42
N GLY A 568 44.81 10.34 -29.62
CA GLY A 568 44.65 11.51 -30.47
C GLY A 568 43.78 12.62 -29.89
N SER A 569 43.49 12.62 -28.59
CA SER A 569 42.76 13.67 -27.88
C SER A 569 43.29 13.84 -26.46
N ASN A 570 42.99 14.95 -25.81
CA ASN A 570 43.39 15.18 -24.41
C ASN A 570 42.49 14.39 -23.45
N ILE A 571 42.63 13.05 -23.47
CA ILE A 571 41.93 12.10 -22.61
C ILE A 571 42.94 11.35 -21.76
N ARG A 572 42.72 11.36 -20.45
CA ARG A 572 43.61 10.70 -19.48
C ARG A 572 42.89 9.56 -18.77
N ILE A 573 43.45 8.38 -18.81
CA ILE A 573 42.93 7.20 -18.13
C ILE A 573 43.67 7.05 -16.81
N LEU A 574 42.96 7.26 -15.68
CA LEU A 574 43.47 7.02 -14.34
C LEU A 574 42.98 5.65 -13.87
N ASN A 575 43.80 4.62 -14.18
CA ASN A 575 43.47 3.25 -13.85
C ASN A 575 44.02 2.87 -12.45
N GLY A 576 43.27 2.07 -11.71
CA GLY A 576 43.62 1.55 -10.39
C GLY A 576 42.82 2.17 -9.25
N TYR A 577 42.93 1.61 -8.06
CA TYR A 577 42.20 2.05 -6.88
C TYR A 577 42.79 3.33 -6.29
N LEU A 578 41.94 4.24 -5.87
CA LEU A 578 42.27 5.39 -5.00
C LEU A 578 41.74 5.10 -3.58
N SER A 579 42.24 5.83 -2.60
CA SER A 579 41.58 5.89 -1.29
C SER A 579 40.20 6.55 -1.45
N ARG A 580 39.30 6.30 -0.50
CA ARG A 580 37.98 6.97 -0.48
C ARG A 580 38.15 8.50 -0.50
N GLU A 581 39.09 9.01 0.29
CA GLU A 581 39.40 10.45 0.36
C GLU A 581 39.92 10.98 -0.99
N ASP A 582 40.90 10.30 -1.63
CA ASP A 582 41.46 10.72 -2.92
C ASP A 582 40.44 10.60 -4.06
N LYS A 583 39.52 9.61 -4.02
CA LYS A 583 38.40 9.52 -4.96
C LYS A 583 37.50 10.76 -4.90
N HIS A 584 37.16 11.19 -3.73
CA HIS A 584 36.35 12.38 -3.53
C HIS A 584 37.14 13.68 -3.83
N ALA A 585 38.41 13.72 -3.46
CA ALA A 585 39.30 14.85 -3.80
C ALA A 585 39.48 15.00 -5.32
N LEU A 586 39.60 13.90 -6.08
CA LEU A 586 39.62 13.93 -7.54
C LEU A 586 38.32 14.51 -8.09
N THR A 587 37.16 14.12 -7.55
CA THR A 587 35.86 14.68 -7.97
C THR A 587 35.81 16.18 -7.68
N GLN A 588 36.36 16.64 -6.55
CA GLN A 588 36.42 18.07 -6.23
C GLN A 588 37.42 18.83 -7.10
N ALA A 589 38.54 18.23 -7.46
CA ALA A 589 39.57 18.85 -8.32
C ALA A 589 39.13 19.02 -9.76
N CYS A 590 38.29 18.16 -10.30
CA CYS A 590 37.71 18.27 -11.64
C CYS A 590 36.59 19.31 -11.65
N ASP A 591 36.36 19.91 -12.84
CA ASP A 591 35.43 21.05 -13.02
C ASP A 591 33.98 20.57 -13.28
N ALA A 592 33.79 19.46 -13.97
CA ALA A 592 32.49 18.88 -14.26
C ALA A 592 32.54 17.34 -14.23
N TYR A 593 31.36 16.72 -14.09
CA TYR A 593 31.22 15.28 -14.13
C TYR A 593 30.37 14.86 -15.34
N VAL A 594 30.79 13.81 -16.05
CA VAL A 594 30.06 13.28 -17.20
C VAL A 594 29.83 11.77 -17.04
N SER A 595 28.59 11.30 -17.30
CA SER A 595 28.25 9.87 -17.30
C SER A 595 27.26 9.56 -18.41
N LEU A 596 27.77 9.00 -19.51
CA LEU A 596 26.91 8.57 -20.63
C LEU A 596 26.56 7.09 -20.54
N HIS A 597 26.18 6.65 -19.33
CA HIS A 597 25.72 5.30 -19.08
C HIS A 597 24.44 4.96 -19.84
N ARG A 598 24.16 3.68 -20.04
CA ARG A 598 22.91 3.21 -20.64
C ARG A 598 21.82 2.98 -19.62
N SER A 599 22.19 2.61 -18.40
CA SER A 599 21.26 2.48 -17.28
C SER A 599 22.00 2.47 -15.94
N GLU A 600 21.37 3.02 -14.91
CA GLU A 600 21.82 3.00 -13.51
C GLU A 600 20.64 2.69 -12.59
N GLY A 601 20.88 1.88 -11.54
CA GLY A 601 19.88 1.68 -10.51
C GLY A 601 19.65 2.93 -9.67
N PHE A 602 20.74 3.63 -9.32
CA PHE A 602 20.71 4.90 -8.62
C PHE A 602 21.67 5.92 -9.25
N GLY A 603 22.91 5.54 -9.47
CA GLY A 603 23.96 6.44 -10.00
C GLY A 603 24.75 7.12 -8.89
N LEU A 604 25.31 6.33 -7.94
CA LEU A 604 25.99 6.85 -6.75
C LEU A 604 27.11 7.85 -7.09
N THR A 605 27.95 7.60 -8.11
CA THR A 605 29.03 8.53 -8.52
C THR A 605 28.51 9.83 -9.11
N ILE A 606 27.36 9.81 -9.76
CA ILE A 606 26.64 11.00 -10.23
C ILE A 606 26.16 11.81 -9.02
N ALA A 607 25.51 11.14 -8.07
CA ALA A 607 25.01 11.78 -6.85
C ALA A 607 26.14 12.36 -5.97
N GLU A 608 27.29 11.68 -5.86
CA GLU A 608 28.49 12.20 -5.19
C GLU A 608 29.00 13.48 -5.88
N ALA A 609 29.07 13.50 -7.22
CA ALA A 609 29.47 14.70 -7.97
C ALA A 609 28.51 15.86 -7.75
N MET A 610 27.20 15.62 -7.74
CA MET A 610 26.18 16.62 -7.42
C MET A 610 26.31 17.13 -5.98
N TYR A 611 26.60 16.26 -5.02
CA TYR A 611 26.83 16.64 -3.62
C TYR A 611 28.00 17.63 -3.49
N PHE A 612 29.08 17.44 -4.29
CA PHE A 612 30.21 18.35 -4.36
C PHE A 612 29.97 19.61 -5.21
N GLY A 613 28.77 19.81 -5.69
CA GLY A 613 28.41 21.01 -6.46
C GLY A 613 28.98 21.03 -7.88
N LYS A 614 29.33 19.86 -8.42
CA LYS A 614 29.85 19.80 -9.79
C LYS A 614 28.70 19.87 -10.80
N PRO A 615 28.88 20.63 -11.91
CA PRO A 615 28.01 20.48 -13.07
C PRO A 615 28.03 19.04 -13.55
N VAL A 616 26.85 18.40 -13.65
CA VAL A 616 26.71 17.00 -14.03
C VAL A 616 26.01 16.87 -15.36
N ILE A 617 26.68 16.26 -16.34
CA ILE A 617 26.14 15.88 -17.65
C ILE A 617 25.92 14.37 -17.60
N ALA A 618 24.69 13.89 -17.59
CA ALA A 618 24.45 12.45 -17.53
C ALA A 618 23.23 12.04 -18.35
N THR A 619 23.20 10.76 -18.69
CA THR A 619 22.07 10.16 -19.43
C THR A 619 20.75 10.43 -18.72
N GLY A 620 19.77 11.00 -19.43
CA GLY A 620 18.43 11.32 -18.94
C GLY A 620 17.53 10.09 -18.86
N TRP A 621 17.99 9.02 -18.15
CA TRP A 621 17.30 7.73 -18.06
C TRP A 621 17.65 7.00 -16.77
N SER A 622 16.68 6.24 -16.24
CA SER A 622 16.78 5.30 -15.12
C SER A 622 16.89 5.96 -13.73
N GLY A 623 17.52 5.30 -12.77
CA GLY A 623 17.45 5.67 -11.36
C GLY A 623 18.05 7.03 -10.99
N ASN A 624 18.97 7.55 -11.77
CA ASN A 624 19.52 8.89 -11.54
C ASN A 624 18.49 10.01 -11.79
N MET A 625 17.42 9.74 -12.52
CA MET A 625 16.36 10.72 -12.76
C MET A 625 15.48 10.98 -11.54
N ASP A 626 15.64 10.22 -10.48
CA ASP A 626 14.97 10.49 -9.21
C ASP A 626 15.51 11.75 -8.50
N PHE A 627 16.76 12.15 -8.80
CA PHE A 627 17.42 13.32 -8.20
C PHE A 627 17.98 14.31 -9.24
N MET A 628 18.06 13.93 -10.52
CA MET A 628 18.48 14.82 -11.60
C MET A 628 17.29 15.52 -12.26
N THR A 629 17.38 16.83 -12.37
CA THR A 629 16.42 17.67 -13.10
C THR A 629 17.15 18.64 -14.02
N PRO A 630 16.47 19.29 -15.00
CA PRO A 630 17.09 20.35 -15.80
C PRO A 630 17.57 21.56 -14.98
N ASP A 631 17.03 21.76 -13.77
CA ASP A 631 17.41 22.89 -12.91
C ASP A 631 18.70 22.65 -12.10
N ASN A 632 19.06 21.36 -11.88
CA ASN A 632 20.23 20.98 -11.07
C ASN A 632 21.27 20.14 -11.83
N SER A 633 21.05 19.85 -13.11
CA SER A 633 21.93 19.01 -13.92
C SER A 633 21.75 19.26 -15.42
N PHE A 634 22.46 18.52 -16.26
CA PHE A 634 22.39 18.54 -17.70
C PHE A 634 22.00 17.14 -18.23
N PRO A 635 20.71 16.80 -18.25
CA PRO A 635 20.25 15.50 -18.72
C PRO A 635 20.43 15.35 -20.22
N VAL A 636 21.11 14.28 -20.65
CA VAL A 636 21.35 13.97 -22.05
C VAL A 636 20.14 13.25 -22.63
N GLU A 637 19.66 13.72 -23.78
CA GLU A 637 18.62 13.03 -24.56
C GLU A 637 18.99 11.58 -24.87
N VAL A 638 17.98 10.71 -24.87
CA VAL A 638 18.17 9.27 -25.02
C VAL A 638 17.23 8.67 -26.05
N THR A 639 17.63 7.52 -26.58
CA THR A 639 16.76 6.62 -27.34
C THR A 639 16.73 5.27 -26.62
N PRO A 640 15.57 4.78 -26.14
CA PRO A 640 15.45 3.43 -25.63
C PRO A 640 15.80 2.40 -26.70
N VAL A 641 16.67 1.45 -26.38
CA VAL A 641 17.12 0.40 -27.31
C VAL A 641 17.10 -0.97 -26.62
N ALA A 642 16.72 -1.99 -27.36
CA ALA A 642 16.79 -3.37 -26.86
C ALA A 642 18.25 -3.84 -26.79
N ILE A 643 18.58 -4.54 -25.73
CA ILE A 643 19.86 -5.25 -25.57
C ILE A 643 19.89 -6.36 -26.63
N ARG A 644 20.92 -6.32 -27.50
CA ARG A 644 21.02 -7.27 -28.62
C ARG A 644 21.53 -8.62 -28.19
N GLU A 645 22.51 -8.66 -27.30
CA GLU A 645 23.18 -9.86 -26.85
C GLU A 645 23.22 -9.86 -25.32
N THR A 646 22.96 -11.04 -24.72
CA THR A 646 23.04 -11.20 -23.29
C THR A 646 24.47 -10.98 -22.81
N THR A 647 24.65 -10.05 -21.88
CA THR A 647 25.94 -9.71 -21.29
C THR A 647 25.81 -9.87 -19.76
N HIS A 648 26.51 -10.81 -19.16
CA HIS A 648 26.36 -11.16 -17.76
C HIS A 648 24.90 -11.44 -17.37
N VAL A 649 24.35 -10.60 -16.46
CA VAL A 649 22.98 -10.70 -15.97
C VAL A 649 21.96 -9.94 -16.84
N TYR A 650 22.44 -9.12 -17.79
CA TYR A 650 21.57 -8.29 -18.64
C TYR A 650 21.18 -9.08 -19.90
N ARG A 651 19.93 -9.56 -19.93
CA ARG A 651 19.44 -10.44 -20.99
C ARG A 651 19.09 -9.68 -22.27
N ALA A 652 19.34 -10.30 -23.40
CA ALA A 652 18.88 -9.84 -24.71
C ALA A 652 17.35 -9.64 -24.67
N GLY A 653 16.88 -8.58 -25.35
CA GLY A 653 15.47 -8.19 -25.38
C GLY A 653 15.07 -7.22 -24.26
N ASN A 654 15.79 -7.13 -23.13
CA ASN A 654 15.56 -6.08 -22.16
C ASN A 654 15.97 -4.70 -22.70
N ILE A 655 15.54 -3.62 -22.09
CA ILE A 655 15.70 -2.26 -22.62
C ILE A 655 16.66 -1.45 -21.74
N TRP A 656 17.57 -0.72 -22.37
CA TRP A 656 18.33 0.37 -21.80
C TRP A 656 18.32 1.59 -22.73
N ALA A 657 18.95 2.69 -22.33
CA ALA A 657 18.94 3.92 -23.11
C ALA A 657 20.28 4.15 -23.82
N GLU A 658 20.26 4.40 -25.13
CA GLU A 658 21.43 4.91 -25.86
C GLU A 658 21.46 6.44 -25.78
N PRO A 659 22.48 7.04 -25.13
CA PRO A 659 22.59 8.50 -25.02
C PRO A 659 22.93 9.14 -26.35
N ASN A 660 22.32 10.29 -26.63
CA ASN A 660 22.62 11.08 -27.81
C ASN A 660 23.99 11.75 -27.66
N VAL A 661 25.00 11.16 -28.26
CA VAL A 661 26.40 11.64 -28.22
C VAL A 661 26.52 13.08 -28.75
N GLY A 662 25.73 13.46 -29.77
CA GLY A 662 25.74 14.84 -30.30
C GLY A 662 25.16 15.86 -29.32
N HIS A 663 24.11 15.51 -28.61
CA HIS A 663 23.55 16.33 -27.55
C HIS A 663 24.54 16.44 -26.37
N ALA A 664 25.12 15.32 -25.94
CA ALA A 664 26.14 15.31 -24.88
C ALA A 664 27.35 16.22 -25.24
N ALA A 665 27.82 16.17 -26.48
CA ALA A 665 28.89 17.05 -26.94
C ALA A 665 28.52 18.54 -26.85
N ARG A 666 27.30 18.92 -27.23
CA ARG A 666 26.82 20.31 -27.08
C ARG A 666 26.75 20.72 -25.60
N LEU A 667 26.23 19.84 -24.71
CA LEU A 667 26.18 20.12 -23.28
C LEU A 667 27.58 20.25 -22.66
N MET A 668 28.56 19.42 -23.10
CA MET A 668 29.95 19.56 -22.65
C MET A 668 30.52 20.91 -23.06
N ARG A 669 30.21 21.35 -24.27
CA ARG A 669 30.63 22.66 -24.75
C ARG A 669 29.96 23.79 -23.96
N GLU A 670 28.65 23.72 -23.73
CA GLU A 670 27.86 24.66 -22.92
C GLU A 670 28.44 24.83 -21.52
N VAL A 671 28.76 23.73 -20.85
CA VAL A 671 29.33 23.72 -19.49
C VAL A 671 30.71 24.35 -19.45
N CYS A 672 31.53 24.13 -20.49
CA CYS A 672 32.87 24.70 -20.59
C CYS A 672 32.83 26.18 -20.96
N ASP A 673 31.97 26.58 -21.92
CA ASP A 673 31.89 27.95 -22.43
C ASP A 673 31.13 28.90 -21.47
N HIS A 674 30.24 28.35 -20.60
CA HIS A 674 29.46 29.09 -19.63
C HIS A 674 29.67 28.60 -18.19
N PRO A 675 30.89 28.63 -17.64
CA PRO A 675 31.25 27.98 -16.38
C PRO A 675 30.50 28.53 -15.16
N GLU A 676 30.12 29.81 -15.18
CA GLU A 676 29.36 30.43 -14.09
C GLU A 676 27.94 29.89 -14.00
N ALA A 677 27.25 29.82 -15.14
CA ALA A 677 25.90 29.22 -15.20
C ALA A 677 25.91 27.73 -14.85
N ALA A 678 26.92 27.01 -15.33
CA ALA A 678 27.11 25.59 -15.01
C ALA A 678 27.38 25.40 -13.51
N ARG A 679 28.19 26.25 -12.88
CA ARG A 679 28.47 26.22 -11.44
C ARG A 679 27.20 26.50 -10.62
N ALA A 680 26.40 27.49 -10.99
CA ALA A 680 25.16 27.81 -10.30
C ALA A 680 24.19 26.60 -10.28
N ARG A 681 24.11 25.85 -11.40
CA ARG A 681 23.34 24.62 -11.50
C ARG A 681 23.92 23.49 -10.63
N GLY A 682 25.24 23.36 -10.58
CA GLY A 682 25.93 22.44 -9.67
C GLY A 682 25.71 22.80 -8.20
N GLU A 683 25.68 24.08 -7.84
CA GLU A 683 25.36 24.53 -6.48
C GLU A 683 23.91 24.20 -6.09
N GLN A 684 22.97 24.31 -7.03
CA GLN A 684 21.60 23.83 -6.81
C GLN A 684 21.59 22.32 -6.56
N ALA A 685 22.31 21.55 -7.37
CA ALA A 685 22.46 20.10 -7.14
C ALA A 685 22.97 19.78 -5.73
N ALA A 686 23.98 20.52 -5.24
CA ALA A 686 24.52 20.31 -3.90
C ALA A 686 23.49 20.62 -2.79
N ARG A 687 22.65 21.65 -2.98
CA ARG A 687 21.56 21.95 -2.05
C ARG A 687 20.55 20.79 -2.01
N ASP A 688 20.10 20.34 -3.18
CA ASP A 688 19.13 19.25 -3.30
C ASP A 688 19.66 17.96 -2.68
N MET A 689 20.93 17.59 -2.96
CA MET A 689 21.53 16.39 -2.39
C MET A 689 21.62 16.45 -0.87
N ARG A 690 21.97 17.60 -0.28
CA ARG A 690 22.01 17.76 1.19
C ARG A 690 20.63 17.76 1.80
N GLU A 691 19.62 18.30 1.12
CA GLU A 691 18.25 18.36 1.60
C GLU A 691 17.57 16.97 1.58
N TYR A 692 17.76 16.19 0.49
CA TYR A 692 17.00 14.97 0.26
C TYR A 692 17.78 13.67 0.44
N HIS A 693 19.13 13.70 0.40
CA HIS A 693 19.98 12.51 0.44
C HIS A 693 21.02 12.50 1.58
N SER A 694 21.00 13.48 2.49
CA SER A 694 21.85 13.46 3.68
C SER A 694 21.46 12.32 4.64
N ILE A 695 22.38 11.95 5.53
CA ILE A 695 22.12 10.99 6.62
C ILE A 695 20.84 11.37 7.39
N ALA A 696 20.62 12.66 7.66
CA ALA A 696 19.44 13.13 8.37
C ALA A 696 18.15 12.99 7.53
N ALA A 697 18.20 13.28 6.23
CA ALA A 697 17.05 13.18 5.35
C ALA A 697 16.61 11.74 5.15
N ILE A 698 17.55 10.85 4.82
CA ILE A 698 17.27 9.43 4.66
C ILE A 698 16.91 8.80 6.01
N GLY A 699 17.53 9.28 7.11
CA GLY A 699 17.16 8.85 8.46
C GLY A 699 15.67 9.04 8.74
N ARG A 700 15.07 10.19 8.39
CA ARG A 700 13.62 10.42 8.56
C ARG A 700 12.77 9.40 7.77
N VAL A 701 13.17 9.08 6.54
CA VAL A 701 12.47 8.08 5.70
C VAL A 701 12.57 6.69 6.32
N VAL A 702 13.77 6.30 6.74
CA VAL A 702 14.05 5.03 7.42
C VAL A 702 13.29 4.93 8.74
N GLU A 703 13.26 5.99 9.55
CA GLU A 703 12.54 6.02 10.83
C GLU A 703 11.05 5.76 10.66
N ALA A 704 10.43 6.49 9.73
CA ALA A 704 9.01 6.31 9.44
C ALA A 704 8.70 4.85 9.05
N ARG A 705 9.59 4.24 8.25
CA ARG A 705 9.41 2.84 7.85
C ARG A 705 9.69 1.86 8.98
N LEU A 706 10.74 2.05 9.77
CA LEU A 706 11.07 1.17 10.90
C LEU A 706 9.97 1.16 11.97
N ARG A 707 9.32 2.28 12.23
CA ARG A 707 8.16 2.36 13.15
C ARG A 707 6.98 1.49 12.66
N GLU A 708 6.71 1.49 11.37
CA GLU A 708 5.68 0.64 10.78
C GLU A 708 6.08 -0.83 10.80
N ILE A 709 7.32 -1.13 10.45
CA ILE A 709 7.89 -2.48 10.49
C ILE A 709 7.82 -3.08 11.89
N GLU A 710 8.10 -2.28 12.92
CA GLU A 710 8.05 -2.76 14.29
C GLU A 710 6.63 -3.21 14.69
N ARG A 711 5.61 -2.48 14.25
CA ARG A 711 4.21 -2.90 14.43
C ARG A 711 3.91 -4.23 13.70
N CYS A 712 4.31 -4.33 12.44
CA CYS A 712 4.09 -5.55 11.63
C CYS A 712 4.84 -6.75 12.19
N ARG A 713 6.08 -6.57 12.66
CA ARG A 713 6.89 -7.63 13.28
C ARG A 713 6.22 -8.22 14.50
N ARG A 714 5.77 -7.38 15.42
CA ARG A 714 5.07 -7.80 16.64
C ARG A 714 3.82 -8.62 16.29
N ALA A 715 3.03 -8.16 15.34
CA ALA A 715 1.85 -8.88 14.86
C ALA A 715 2.20 -10.27 14.32
N LYS A 716 3.25 -10.39 13.52
CA LYS A 716 3.70 -11.65 12.90
C LYS A 716 4.16 -12.67 13.94
N VAL A 717 4.91 -12.24 14.96
CA VAL A 717 5.34 -13.12 16.06
C VAL A 717 4.13 -13.67 16.82
N ILE A 718 3.16 -12.83 17.09
CA ILE A 718 1.93 -13.22 17.79
C ILE A 718 1.10 -14.20 16.95
N GLN A 719 0.92 -13.95 15.66
CA GLN A 719 0.21 -14.85 14.75
C GLN A 719 0.83 -16.25 14.75
N ARG A 720 2.16 -16.33 14.69
CA ARG A 720 2.89 -17.61 14.76
C ARG A 720 2.71 -18.31 16.11
N ALA A 721 2.78 -17.58 17.20
CA ALA A 721 2.55 -18.13 18.54
C ALA A 721 1.12 -18.66 18.72
N MET A 722 0.13 -17.98 18.15
CA MET A 722 -1.27 -18.45 18.12
C MET A 722 -1.42 -19.72 17.27
N ALA A 723 -0.82 -19.74 16.08
CA ALA A 723 -0.86 -20.92 15.20
C ALA A 723 -0.22 -22.14 15.86
N ALA A 724 0.95 -21.97 16.51
CA ALA A 724 1.63 -23.05 17.23
C ALA A 724 0.81 -23.64 18.40
N ARG A 725 -0.08 -22.85 19.02
CA ARG A 725 -0.99 -23.31 20.07
C ARG A 725 -2.21 -24.06 19.53
N GLN A 726 -2.57 -23.83 18.27
CA GLN A 726 -3.69 -24.51 17.61
C GLN A 726 -3.28 -25.83 16.97
N GLU A 727 -1.97 -26.07 16.77
CA GLU A 727 -1.48 -27.39 16.39
C GLU A 727 -1.66 -28.34 17.59
N PRO A 728 -2.39 -29.46 17.44
CA PRO A 728 -2.48 -30.43 18.51
C PRO A 728 -1.07 -30.91 18.87
N ALA A 729 -0.74 -30.90 20.16
CA ALA A 729 0.53 -31.43 20.66
C ALA A 729 0.82 -32.73 19.95
N SER A 730 1.96 -32.81 19.25
CA SER A 730 2.40 -34.01 18.55
C SER A 730 2.21 -35.21 19.46
N ALA A 731 1.43 -36.19 19.01
CA ALA A 731 1.27 -37.45 19.71
C ALA A 731 2.68 -37.99 20.07
N PRO A 732 2.85 -38.56 21.28
CA PRO A 732 4.15 -39.10 21.67
C PRO A 732 4.61 -40.08 20.61
N ALA A 733 5.91 -40.03 20.29
CA ALA A 733 6.54 -40.82 19.25
C ALA A 733 6.05 -42.27 19.30
N ALA A 734 5.46 -42.71 18.19
CA ALA A 734 5.01 -44.08 18.06
C ALA A 734 6.15 -45.04 18.36
N PRO A 735 5.95 -46.16 19.06
CA PRO A 735 6.95 -47.18 19.29
C PRO A 735 7.44 -47.72 17.92
N PRO A 736 8.68 -48.21 17.81
CA PRO A 736 9.30 -48.60 16.54
C PRO A 736 8.41 -49.57 15.77
N ALA A 737 8.24 -49.28 14.50
CA ALA A 737 7.36 -50.04 13.60
C ALA A 737 7.70 -51.52 13.59
N VAL A 738 6.73 -52.32 13.96
CA VAL A 738 6.65 -53.74 13.64
C VAL A 738 6.41 -53.83 12.13
N THR A 739 7.32 -54.39 11.36
CA THR A 739 7.18 -54.67 9.95
C THR A 739 5.95 -55.56 9.73
N THR A 740 4.94 -55.02 9.12
CA THR A 740 3.77 -55.79 8.60
C THR A 740 4.01 -56.02 7.09
N PRO A 741 3.61 -57.21 6.62
CA PRO A 741 3.86 -57.58 5.20
C PRO A 741 2.87 -56.89 4.25
N ASP A 742 3.35 -56.74 3.03
CA ASP A 742 2.74 -56.16 1.81
C ASP A 742 1.24 -55.86 1.80
N LEU A 743 0.93 -54.59 1.62
CA LEU A 743 -0.43 -54.13 1.28
C LEU A 743 -0.78 -54.48 -0.16
N PRO A 744 -2.01 -54.97 -0.42
CA PRO A 744 -2.42 -55.37 -1.78
C PRO A 744 -2.50 -54.22 -2.78
N VAL A 745 -2.17 -54.50 -3.99
CA VAL A 745 -2.11 -53.64 -5.21
C VAL A 745 -3.41 -52.84 -5.53
N ALA A 746 -4.46 -52.94 -4.72
CA ALA A 746 -5.76 -52.27 -4.96
C ALA A 746 -5.79 -50.77 -4.74
N ILE A 747 -4.69 -50.15 -4.21
CA ILE A 747 -4.64 -48.68 -3.94
C ILE A 747 -4.07 -47.92 -5.15
N GLN A 748 -3.53 -48.59 -6.19
CA GLN A 748 -2.94 -47.90 -7.34
C GLN A 748 -3.94 -47.51 -8.44
N ASN A 749 -5.18 -47.97 -8.40
CA ASN A 749 -6.17 -47.64 -9.41
C ASN A 749 -7.44 -47.03 -8.82
N GLY A 750 -7.46 -45.70 -8.75
CA GLY A 750 -8.67 -44.88 -8.82
C GLY A 750 -9.71 -45.11 -7.73
N TYR A 751 -9.92 -44.11 -6.96
CA TYR A 751 -11.01 -43.87 -5.99
C TYR A 751 -12.34 -44.56 -6.34
N GLN A 752 -12.61 -45.69 -5.74
CA GLN A 752 -13.94 -46.22 -5.66
C GLN A 752 -14.34 -46.36 -4.19
N GLY A 753 -15.20 -45.46 -3.70
CA GLY A 753 -15.83 -45.52 -2.41
C GLY A 753 -15.84 -44.20 -1.64
N GLY A 754 -16.99 -43.83 -1.10
CA GLY A 754 -17.28 -42.53 -0.43
C GLY A 754 -16.47 -42.17 0.80
N GLN A 755 -15.61 -43.03 1.32
CA GLN A 755 -14.78 -42.74 2.52
C GLN A 755 -13.51 -41.95 2.24
N GLY A 756 -12.94 -42.00 1.04
CA GLY A 756 -11.73 -41.24 0.69
C GLY A 756 -11.93 -39.72 0.67
N TRP A 757 -13.16 -39.32 0.36
CA TRP A 757 -13.52 -37.89 0.32
C TRP A 757 -13.60 -37.25 1.72
N GLN A 758 -14.02 -38.00 2.71
CA GLN A 758 -14.16 -37.53 4.09
C GLN A 758 -12.80 -37.27 4.77
N LEU A 759 -11.78 -38.05 4.43
CA LEU A 759 -10.41 -37.82 4.92
C LEU A 759 -9.74 -36.64 4.21
N ALA A 760 -9.94 -36.47 2.90
CA ALA A 760 -9.37 -35.36 2.13
C ALA A 760 -9.95 -34.00 2.53
N LEU A 761 -11.26 -33.92 2.81
CA LEU A 761 -11.94 -32.70 3.29
C LEU A 761 -11.49 -32.27 4.69
N ARG A 762 -11.06 -33.23 5.53
CA ARG A 762 -10.60 -32.95 6.91
C ARG A 762 -9.13 -32.50 7.01
N SER A 763 -8.29 -32.86 6.07
CA SER A 763 -6.83 -32.73 6.23
C SER A 763 -6.13 -31.65 5.37
N GLN A 764 -6.68 -31.24 4.22
CA GLN A 764 -6.02 -30.21 3.38
C GLN A 764 -6.98 -29.52 2.38
N PRO A 765 -7.39 -28.27 2.62
CA PRO A 765 -8.22 -27.52 1.67
C PRO A 765 -7.58 -27.28 0.28
N GLU A 766 -6.26 -27.31 0.20
CA GLU A 766 -5.51 -27.12 -1.05
C GLU A 766 -5.47 -28.35 -1.95
N LEU A 767 -5.49 -29.54 -1.34
CA LEU A 767 -5.57 -30.79 -2.12
C LEU A 767 -6.92 -30.95 -2.84
N VAL A 768 -7.98 -30.40 -2.24
CA VAL A 768 -9.32 -30.37 -2.87
C VAL A 768 -9.34 -29.47 -4.09
N ARG A 769 -8.55 -28.39 -4.11
CA ARG A 769 -8.38 -27.50 -5.29
C ARG A 769 -7.69 -28.21 -6.47
N GLN A 770 -6.76 -29.12 -6.18
CA GLN A 770 -6.00 -29.83 -7.21
C GLN A 770 -6.74 -31.05 -7.76
N MET A 771 -7.71 -31.59 -7.01
CA MET A 771 -8.42 -32.82 -7.36
C MET A 771 -9.73 -32.61 -8.13
N LEU A 772 -10.16 -31.35 -8.33
CA LEU A 772 -11.34 -31.01 -9.11
C LEU A 772 -10.96 -30.47 -10.50
N PRO A 773 -10.95 -31.29 -11.55
CA PRO A 773 -10.81 -30.77 -12.90
C PRO A 773 -12.08 -29.98 -13.28
N LEU A 774 -11.89 -28.74 -13.74
CA LEU A 774 -12.89 -27.98 -14.48
C LEU A 774 -12.88 -28.47 -15.93
N PRO A 775 -13.99 -28.79 -16.53
CA PRO A 775 -15.36 -28.31 -16.49
C PRO A 775 -16.43 -29.38 -16.21
N GLY A 776 -17.54 -28.94 -15.72
CA GLY A 776 -18.56 -29.66 -14.98
C GLY A 776 -19.52 -30.58 -15.71
N GLU A 777 -19.32 -31.04 -16.92
CA GLU A 777 -20.29 -31.93 -17.58
C GLU A 777 -19.88 -33.42 -17.60
N ALA A 778 -18.60 -33.74 -17.66
CA ALA A 778 -18.14 -35.14 -17.75
C ALA A 778 -18.32 -35.97 -16.45
N TYR A 779 -18.50 -35.31 -15.29
CA TYR A 779 -18.53 -36.01 -13.99
C TYR A 779 -19.89 -36.57 -13.58
N VAL A 780 -20.95 -36.29 -14.33
CA VAL A 780 -22.32 -36.67 -13.96
C VAL A 780 -22.76 -38.00 -14.58
N GLU A 781 -22.11 -38.45 -15.66
CA GLU A 781 -22.60 -39.60 -16.42
C GLU A 781 -22.13 -41.00 -15.95
N ASP A 782 -21.01 -41.11 -15.23
CA ASP A 782 -20.39 -42.41 -14.94
C ASP A 782 -20.61 -42.95 -13.53
N SER A 783 -21.63 -42.51 -12.79
CA SER A 783 -21.90 -43.11 -11.49
C SER A 783 -22.93 -44.23 -11.52
N LYS A 784 -22.49 -45.44 -11.22
CA LYS A 784 -23.37 -46.63 -10.98
C LYS A 784 -24.25 -46.49 -9.70
N VAL A 785 -24.38 -45.34 -9.11
CA VAL A 785 -25.21 -45.08 -7.94
C VAL A 785 -26.51 -44.43 -8.38
N GLY A 786 -27.64 -45.05 -8.01
CA GLY A 786 -28.99 -44.70 -8.47
C GLY A 786 -29.40 -43.23 -8.24
N THR A 787 -30.63 -42.88 -8.54
CA THR A 787 -31.20 -41.52 -8.58
C THR A 787 -30.84 -40.61 -7.41
N LEU A 788 -30.69 -41.16 -6.20
CA LEU A 788 -30.32 -40.40 -4.98
C LEU A 788 -28.86 -39.92 -4.98
N GLY A 789 -27.93 -40.73 -5.48
CA GLY A 789 -26.52 -40.35 -5.62
C GLY A 789 -26.30 -39.28 -6.68
N ARG A 790 -27.14 -39.21 -7.70
CA ARG A 790 -27.16 -38.18 -8.71
C ARG A 790 -27.68 -36.84 -8.16
N LEU A 791 -28.67 -36.88 -7.25
CA LEU A 791 -29.23 -35.70 -6.60
C LEU A 791 -28.23 -35.06 -5.66
N SER A 792 -27.52 -35.85 -4.83
CA SER A 792 -26.50 -35.37 -3.93
C SER A 792 -25.30 -34.79 -4.64
N LYS A 793 -24.84 -35.39 -5.74
CA LYS A 793 -23.77 -34.84 -6.60
C LYS A 793 -24.19 -33.56 -7.31
N ARG A 794 -25.43 -33.42 -7.75
CA ARG A 794 -25.98 -32.20 -8.35
C ARG A 794 -26.11 -31.07 -7.31
N LEU A 795 -26.48 -31.38 -6.09
CA LEU A 795 -26.55 -30.43 -4.97
C LEU A 795 -25.15 -29.93 -4.57
N LEU A 796 -24.19 -30.84 -4.43
CA LEU A 796 -22.78 -30.49 -4.18
C LEU A 796 -22.20 -29.65 -5.32
N ALA A 797 -22.42 -30.03 -6.58
CA ALA A 797 -21.92 -29.24 -7.71
C ALA A 797 -22.57 -27.85 -7.82
N ARG A 798 -23.84 -27.68 -7.38
CA ARG A 798 -24.49 -26.37 -7.27
C ARG A 798 -23.92 -25.55 -6.12
N LEU A 799 -23.68 -26.13 -4.97
CA LEU A 799 -23.08 -25.49 -3.80
C LEU A 799 -21.63 -25.08 -4.08
N PHE A 800 -20.85 -25.90 -4.77
CA PHE A 800 -19.49 -25.57 -5.21
C PHE A 800 -19.46 -24.49 -6.30
N ARG A 801 -20.39 -24.49 -7.26
CA ARG A 801 -20.50 -23.39 -8.25
C ARG A 801 -20.86 -22.07 -7.58
N PHE A 802 -21.76 -22.09 -6.59
CA PHE A 802 -22.10 -20.92 -5.80
C PHE A 802 -20.88 -20.42 -4.99
N TYR A 803 -20.11 -21.32 -4.41
CA TYR A 803 -18.88 -21.03 -3.69
C TYR A 803 -17.80 -20.40 -4.59
N ILE A 804 -17.50 -20.99 -5.72
CA ILE A 804 -16.47 -20.49 -6.67
C ILE A 804 -16.86 -19.14 -7.27
N PHE A 805 -18.12 -18.93 -7.59
CA PHE A 805 -18.62 -17.68 -8.16
C PHE A 805 -18.59 -16.51 -7.16
N HIS A 806 -18.65 -16.79 -5.86
CA HIS A 806 -18.70 -15.79 -4.80
C HIS A 806 -17.38 -15.65 -4.02
N GLN A 807 -16.36 -16.46 -4.32
CA GLN A 807 -15.05 -16.43 -3.64
C GLN A 807 -14.37 -15.06 -3.71
N ASN A 808 -14.62 -14.27 -4.74
CA ASN A 808 -14.10 -12.91 -4.89
C ASN A 808 -14.88 -11.83 -4.10
N LYS A 809 -15.97 -12.19 -3.42
CA LYS A 809 -16.84 -11.22 -2.71
C LYS A 809 -17.06 -11.47 -1.22
N LEU A 810 -16.60 -12.57 -0.66
CA LEU A 810 -16.98 -12.97 0.70
C LEU A 810 -15.76 -13.39 1.54
N ASN A 811 -15.31 -12.47 2.38
CA ASN A 811 -14.37 -12.73 3.48
C ASN A 811 -14.98 -13.67 4.53
N VAL A 812 -14.11 -14.41 5.23
CA VAL A 812 -14.20 -15.14 6.51
C VAL A 812 -15.58 -15.65 6.97
N HIS A 813 -16.67 -14.92 6.77
CA HIS A 813 -18.04 -15.35 7.15
C HIS A 813 -18.52 -16.60 6.39
N LEU A 814 -17.97 -16.87 5.22
CA LEU A 814 -18.27 -18.05 4.42
C LEU A 814 -17.52 -19.29 4.93
N GLN A 815 -16.35 -19.14 5.54
CA GLN A 815 -15.63 -20.29 6.09
C GLN A 815 -16.43 -20.93 7.26
N GLY A 816 -17.03 -20.11 8.12
CA GLY A 816 -17.94 -20.61 9.16
C GLY A 816 -19.18 -21.33 8.59
N ARG A 817 -19.81 -20.73 7.57
CA ARG A 817 -20.99 -21.33 6.90
C ARG A 817 -20.65 -22.56 6.06
N VAL A 818 -19.46 -22.62 5.48
CA VAL A 818 -18.99 -23.82 4.78
C VAL A 818 -18.72 -24.95 5.75
N MET A 819 -18.21 -24.65 6.96
CA MET A 819 -18.07 -25.67 8.02
C MET A 819 -19.43 -26.15 8.50
N GLU A 820 -20.40 -25.29 8.78
CA GLU A 820 -21.77 -25.66 9.13
C GLU A 820 -22.44 -26.53 8.04
N LEU A 821 -22.34 -26.13 6.77
CA LEU A 821 -22.85 -26.90 5.64
C LEU A 821 -22.12 -28.24 5.48
N THR A 822 -20.84 -28.31 5.81
CA THR A 822 -20.06 -29.55 5.78
C THR A 822 -20.52 -30.50 6.88
N GLU A 823 -20.84 -30.00 8.07
CA GLU A 823 -21.42 -30.76 9.14
C GLU A 823 -22.87 -31.24 8.84
N ASP A 824 -23.69 -30.41 8.20
CA ASP A 824 -25.02 -30.77 7.75
C ASP A 824 -25.01 -31.82 6.64
N VAL A 825 -24.08 -31.74 5.69
CA VAL A 825 -23.84 -32.77 4.68
C VAL A 825 -23.34 -34.07 5.33
N HIS A 826 -22.54 -33.99 6.38
CA HIS A 826 -22.08 -35.16 7.11
C HIS A 826 -23.27 -35.85 7.82
N ARG A 827 -24.12 -35.10 8.54
CA ARG A 827 -25.35 -35.60 9.17
C ARG A 827 -26.35 -36.22 8.18
N LEU A 828 -26.49 -35.60 7.01
CA LEU A 828 -27.31 -36.11 5.91
C LEU A 828 -26.78 -37.45 5.35
N ASN A 829 -25.47 -37.58 5.23
CA ASN A 829 -24.84 -38.81 4.77
C ASN A 829 -24.93 -39.95 5.81
N GLU A 830 -24.83 -39.64 7.08
CA GLU A 830 -25.07 -40.63 8.15
C GLU A 830 -26.53 -41.11 8.17
N ALA A 831 -27.50 -40.19 8.07
CA ALA A 831 -28.92 -40.55 7.98
C ALA A 831 -29.23 -41.36 6.69
N LEU A 832 -28.59 -41.04 5.59
CA LEU A 832 -28.69 -41.80 4.33
C LEU A 832 -28.07 -43.21 4.44
N ALA A 833 -26.96 -43.36 5.17
CA ALA A 833 -26.34 -44.65 5.45
C ALA A 833 -27.21 -45.50 6.34
N GLU A 834 -27.86 -44.90 7.32
CA GLU A 834 -28.80 -45.60 8.24
C GLU A 834 -30.09 -46.02 7.52
N LEU A 835 -30.63 -45.13 6.66
CA LEU A 835 -31.79 -45.49 5.80
C LEU A 835 -31.45 -46.62 4.81
N ARG A 836 -30.22 -46.62 4.28
CA ARG A 836 -29.71 -47.63 3.36
C ARG A 836 -29.53 -48.99 4.07
N ALA A 837 -29.04 -48.98 5.30
CA ALA A 837 -28.93 -50.15 6.14
C ALA A 837 -30.32 -50.79 6.43
N ARG A 838 -31.33 -49.94 6.70
CA ARG A 838 -32.75 -50.37 6.91
C ARG A 838 -33.43 -50.91 5.65
N LEU A 839 -33.10 -50.34 4.48
CA LEU A 839 -33.65 -50.78 3.18
C LEU A 839 -33.00 -52.07 2.64
N LEU A 840 -31.73 -52.31 3.01
CA LEU A 840 -31.02 -53.53 2.55
C LEU A 840 -31.21 -54.76 3.48
N HIS A 841 -31.71 -54.55 4.73
CA HIS A 841 -31.98 -55.63 5.66
C HIS A 841 -33.31 -55.37 6.40
N PRO A 842 -34.48 -55.57 5.68
CA PRO A 842 -35.79 -55.29 6.25
C PRO A 842 -36.22 -56.25 7.39
N ASP A 843 -35.50 -57.37 7.60
CA ASP A 843 -35.87 -58.41 8.54
C ASP A 843 -35.05 -58.39 9.87
N LYS A 844 -34.35 -57.31 10.21
CA LYS A 844 -33.54 -57.24 11.44
C LYS A 844 -33.93 -56.17 12.43
N HIS A 845 -35.15 -55.60 12.31
CA HIS A 845 -35.71 -54.74 13.36
C HIS A 845 -37.22 -54.93 13.52
#